data_3445b427e59771f2c4c2eccff7513a0d
#
_entry.id   3445b427e59771f2c4c2eccff7513a0d
#
_cell.length_a   1.000
_cell.length_b   1.000
_cell.length_c   1.000
_cell.angle_alpha   90.00
_cell.angle_beta   90.00
_cell.angle_gamma   90.00
#
_symmetry.space_group_name_H-M   'P 1'
#
loop_
_entity.id
_entity.type
_entity.pdbx_description
1 polymer ?
#
loop_
_entity_poly.entity_id
_entity_poly.type
_entity_poly.pdbx_seq_one_letter_code
_entity_poly.pdbx_strand_id
1 'polypeptide(L)'
;MERKVTRRAFVQAAALSGLAAAAKPDWRARDFSAAGEKTAGNQGLTQFVEIFIGTGGHGHTDPGATVPFGMVQLSPDTWTGGWDHCSGYHHDDTSILGFSHTHLSGTGAADLLDVLLMPGTGPAHIDPGTPENPAGSYRSSFSHSQERAEPGYYSVFLKDYGIHAELTATARVGMHRYTFPADPASHFVIDLAHGIIDPPQRMHTNVISSEIRIVGSDTVTGGRRVKEWAPGRYIFFAMRFSKAFTAAEIFAESKPLGPSVREAQGTSLKCVVNCPTAKDEVIHVKVGISSVSVEGAMKNLEAEVPGWDFEAVHRAANEAWELELAKITIETSRLDHKKIFYTAFYHALVAPTLFSDVDGQYRGMDLEIHRLPAGAKNYTTYSLWDTYRALHPMYTLVQTERLPDMLNAMILMAEQSPAGVPVWPLQAVETGCMIGYHSAPVLAEACVKKIPAVDYAKVYPLWRKRAMVDDYRGLGYYRRLGFIPCDLEDEAVSKTLEYAYDDWAVAHLARAAGAHEEYQQLLDRSRNYKNVFDPSITFMRGRFADRSWASPFDPRGMGHSKKWRDFTESNSWQATFLNQHDLYEYMKLFGGEKGFVEKLDTLFNQSSELPPDAPPDIAGMVGQYAHGNEPSHHIAYLYAYAGVPHKTQARVRMLLEAMYHNDPDGLAGNEDCGQMSAWYIMSALGFYAVDPVSGNYVFGSPLFDRATIALANGKTLVIQAQENAPDQPYVQSVTWDGKPYTKSWFSHAQIAQGGTILMRMGAQPNESFGAAAEDRPPSFG
;
A
#
# COMPACT_ATOMS: atom_id res chain seq x y z
N MET A 1 -7.11 -36.50 1.73
CA MET A 1 -7.03 -35.70 2.98
C MET A 1 -6.64 -34.31 2.54
N GLU A 2 -7.64 -33.48 2.35
CA GLU A 2 -7.48 -32.12 1.84
C GLU A 2 -6.94 -31.20 2.94
N ARG A 3 -5.80 -30.59 2.67
CA ARG A 3 -5.29 -29.49 3.50
C ARG A 3 -6.08 -28.22 3.15
N LYS A 4 -6.94 -27.79 4.05
CA LYS A 4 -7.58 -26.48 3.97
C LYS A 4 -6.54 -25.39 4.21
N VAL A 5 -6.32 -24.60 3.20
CA VAL A 5 -5.51 -23.39 3.20
C VAL A 5 -6.29 -22.31 3.97
N THR A 6 -5.69 -21.70 4.95
CA THR A 6 -6.25 -20.66 5.83
C THR A 6 -6.37 -19.27 5.18
N ARG A 7 -6.76 -19.21 3.91
CA ARG A 7 -7.13 -18.00 3.17
C ARG A 7 -8.36 -18.29 2.33
N ARG A 8 -9.55 -18.50 2.95
CA ARG A 8 -10.82 -18.73 2.22
C ARG A 8 -11.98 -18.14 3.00
N ALA A 9 -12.62 -17.21 2.37
CA ALA A 9 -13.75 -17.20 1.45
C ALA A 9 -15.11 -17.43 2.10
N PHE A 10 -15.95 -16.42 2.08
CA PHE A 10 -17.42 -16.57 2.11
C PHE A 10 -18.07 -15.54 1.19
N VAL A 11 -19.01 -15.99 0.39
CA VAL A 11 -19.81 -15.20 -0.55
C VAL A 11 -21.29 -15.58 -0.43
N GLN A 12 -22.15 -14.59 -0.59
CA GLN A 12 -23.59 -14.58 -0.99
C GLN A 12 -24.59 -14.24 0.10
N ALA A 13 -25.64 -13.51 -0.13
CA ALA A 13 -26.16 -12.67 -1.23
C ALA A 13 -27.37 -11.83 -0.77
N ALA A 14 -27.65 -10.76 -1.52
CA ALA A 14 -28.95 -10.15 -1.87
C ALA A 14 -29.70 -9.33 -0.78
N ALA A 15 -30.41 -8.32 -1.08
CA ALA A 15 -30.70 -7.30 -2.08
C ALA A 15 -31.82 -6.36 -1.58
N LEU A 16 -31.85 -5.16 -2.15
CA LEU A 16 -33.00 -4.27 -2.41
C LEU A 16 -33.31 -3.06 -1.51
N SER A 17 -33.04 -1.94 -2.08
CA SER A 17 -33.80 -0.75 -2.51
C SER A 17 -34.24 0.33 -1.51
N GLY A 18 -34.01 1.60 -1.92
CA GLY A 18 -34.74 2.78 -1.47
C GLY A 18 -34.03 4.10 -1.69
N LEU A 19 -34.43 4.85 -2.71
CA LEU A 19 -33.99 6.22 -3.05
C LEU A 19 -34.54 7.26 -2.04
N ALA A 20 -33.72 8.25 -1.71
CA ALA A 20 -34.18 9.61 -1.40
C ALA A 20 -33.12 10.63 -1.77
N ALA A 21 -33.53 11.65 -2.53
CA ALA A 21 -32.72 12.75 -3.03
C ALA A 21 -32.53 13.85 -1.98
N ALA A 22 -31.34 14.42 -1.85
CA ALA A 22 -31.11 15.71 -1.19
C ALA A 22 -29.95 16.49 -1.82
N ALA A 23 -30.07 17.81 -1.75
CA ALA A 23 -29.50 18.87 -2.53
C ALA A 23 -27.98 18.99 -2.58
N LYS A 24 -27.51 19.57 -3.71
CA LYS A 24 -26.09 19.88 -4.04
C LYS A 24 -25.56 21.07 -3.25
N PRO A 25 -24.28 21.04 -2.83
CA PRO A 25 -23.48 22.25 -2.70
C PRO A 25 -22.63 22.45 -3.95
N ASP A 26 -22.69 23.66 -4.48
CA ASP A 26 -21.93 24.18 -5.63
C ASP A 26 -20.51 24.54 -5.15
N TRP A 27 -19.47 23.87 -5.71
CA TRP A 27 -18.10 24.32 -5.58
C TRP A 27 -17.43 24.40 -6.94
N ARG A 28 -17.20 25.63 -7.38
CA ARG A 28 -16.45 25.92 -8.59
C ARG A 28 -14.95 25.71 -8.34
N ALA A 29 -14.29 25.10 -9.31
CA ALA A 29 -12.85 25.00 -9.37
C ALA A 29 -12.20 26.37 -9.04
N ARG A 30 -11.39 26.40 -7.99
CA ARG A 30 -10.51 27.56 -7.76
C ARG A 30 -9.25 27.32 -8.56
N ASP A 31 -9.05 28.16 -9.56
CA ASP A 31 -7.78 28.31 -10.26
C ASP A 31 -6.68 28.69 -9.25
N PHE A 32 -5.74 27.79 -9.05
CA PHE A 32 -4.49 28.13 -8.40
C PHE A 32 -3.50 28.65 -9.45
N SER A 33 -3.66 29.91 -9.84
CA SER A 33 -2.58 30.65 -10.50
C SER A 33 -1.73 31.36 -9.47
N ALA A 34 -0.78 30.65 -8.90
CA ALA A 34 0.43 31.21 -8.35
C ALA A 34 1.60 30.72 -9.20
N ALA A 35 1.73 31.26 -10.41
CA ALA A 35 2.92 31.12 -11.22
C ALA A 35 4.05 31.88 -10.54
N GLY A 36 4.87 31.15 -9.75
CA GLY A 36 6.23 31.57 -9.47
C GLY A 36 7.02 31.49 -10.78
N GLU A 37 7.62 32.58 -11.20
CA GLU A 37 8.50 32.65 -12.37
C GLU A 37 9.55 31.52 -12.29
N LYS A 38 9.54 30.60 -13.28
CA LYS A 38 10.58 29.60 -13.47
C LYS A 38 11.89 30.32 -13.84
N THR A 39 12.78 30.48 -12.87
CA THR A 39 14.17 30.80 -13.14
C THR A 39 14.82 29.57 -13.77
N ALA A 40 15.39 29.72 -14.95
CA ALA A 40 16.16 28.68 -15.64
C ALA A 40 17.28 28.16 -14.74
N GLY A 41 17.15 26.88 -14.26
CA GLY A 41 18.15 26.23 -13.41
C GLY A 41 17.59 25.37 -12.27
N ASN A 42 16.29 25.38 -11.99
CA ASN A 42 15.71 24.55 -10.92
C ASN A 42 15.17 23.22 -11.52
N GLN A 43 15.98 22.17 -11.43
CA GLN A 43 15.51 20.81 -11.69
C GLN A 43 14.48 20.46 -10.59
N GLY A 44 13.33 19.88 -10.99
CA GLY A 44 12.23 19.55 -10.07
C GLY A 44 12.60 18.49 -9.01
N LEU A 45 11.65 18.16 -8.12
CA LEU A 45 11.84 17.16 -7.07
C LEU A 45 11.83 15.73 -7.62
N THR A 46 11.15 15.50 -8.72
CA THR A 46 11.10 14.19 -9.41
C THR A 46 12.47 13.64 -9.76
N GLN A 47 13.49 14.47 -9.98
CA GLN A 47 14.87 14.04 -10.21
C GLN A 47 15.50 13.27 -9.03
N PHE A 48 14.94 13.38 -7.83
CA PHE A 48 15.43 12.69 -6.64
C PHE A 48 14.69 11.38 -6.37
N VAL A 49 13.68 11.05 -7.16
CA VAL A 49 12.99 9.76 -7.06
C VAL A 49 13.80 8.70 -7.81
N GLU A 50 14.25 7.69 -7.09
CA GLU A 50 14.99 6.54 -7.62
C GLU A 50 14.06 5.33 -7.68
N ILE A 51 13.31 5.22 -8.77
CA ILE A 51 12.18 4.25 -8.91
C ILE A 51 12.59 2.81 -8.63
N PHE A 52 13.87 2.46 -8.90
CA PHE A 52 14.33 1.09 -8.70
C PHE A 52 14.56 0.70 -7.23
N ILE A 53 14.54 1.62 -6.27
CA ILE A 53 14.56 1.24 -4.84
C ILE A 53 13.33 0.38 -4.52
N GLY A 54 13.55 -0.81 -3.97
CA GLY A 54 12.50 -1.76 -3.61
C GLY A 54 12.09 -2.71 -4.74
N THR A 55 12.68 -2.60 -5.94
CA THR A 55 12.40 -3.53 -7.06
C THR A 55 13.25 -4.79 -7.02
N GLY A 56 14.22 -4.88 -6.11
CA GLY A 56 15.02 -6.05 -5.80
C GLY A 56 14.77 -6.54 -4.38
N GLY A 57 15.40 -7.64 -3.99
CA GLY A 57 15.21 -8.26 -2.68
C GLY A 57 13.73 -8.58 -2.42
N HIS A 58 13.21 -8.10 -1.31
CA HIS A 58 11.84 -8.37 -0.85
C HIS A 58 10.94 -7.11 -0.83
N GLY A 59 11.33 -6.04 -1.54
CA GLY A 59 10.54 -4.80 -1.56
C GLY A 59 9.25 -4.90 -2.35
N HIS A 60 9.20 -5.73 -3.39
CA HIS A 60 8.05 -6.03 -4.25
C HIS A 60 7.45 -4.79 -4.93
N THR A 61 8.26 -3.78 -5.24
CA THR A 61 7.82 -2.63 -6.03
C THR A 61 8.11 -2.86 -7.52
N ASP A 62 7.50 -2.05 -8.39
CA ASP A 62 7.70 -2.11 -9.84
C ASP A 62 8.15 -0.74 -10.39
N PRO A 63 8.89 -0.72 -11.52
CA PRO A 63 9.45 0.52 -12.07
C PRO A 63 8.50 1.23 -13.06
N GLY A 64 7.24 0.84 -13.13
CA GLY A 64 6.31 1.26 -14.16
C GLY A 64 5.91 2.73 -14.13
N ALA A 65 5.30 3.15 -15.24
CA ALA A 65 4.74 4.48 -15.38
C ALA A 65 3.34 4.57 -14.76
N THR A 66 3.19 5.45 -13.78
CA THR A 66 1.89 5.78 -13.18
C THR A 66 1.84 7.25 -12.78
N VAL A 67 0.65 7.77 -12.47
CA VAL A 67 0.45 9.07 -11.81
C VAL A 67 0.04 8.85 -10.35
N PRO A 68 0.13 9.85 -9.47
CA PRO A 68 -0.28 9.68 -8.08
C PRO A 68 -1.69 9.09 -7.95
N PHE A 69 -1.79 7.93 -7.25
CA PHE A 69 -3.04 7.18 -7.06
C PHE A 69 -3.72 6.71 -8.36
N GLY A 70 -2.98 6.53 -9.44
CA GLY A 70 -3.52 6.12 -10.74
C GLY A 70 -4.17 4.74 -10.73
N MET A 71 -5.27 4.57 -11.49
CA MET A 71 -5.86 3.26 -11.78
C MET A 71 -4.91 2.44 -12.66
N VAL A 72 -4.24 3.10 -13.61
CA VAL A 72 -3.22 2.49 -14.47
C VAL A 72 -1.87 2.54 -13.77
N GLN A 73 -1.25 1.37 -13.67
CA GLN A 73 0.13 1.16 -13.29
C GLN A 73 0.76 0.34 -14.41
N LEU A 74 1.35 1.03 -15.38
CA LEU A 74 1.86 0.45 -16.62
C LEU A 74 3.32 0.07 -16.46
N SER A 75 3.60 -1.20 -16.22
CA SER A 75 4.93 -1.69 -15.88
C SER A 75 5.39 -2.87 -16.74
N PRO A 76 6.69 -3.08 -16.91
CA PRO A 76 7.21 -4.33 -17.46
C PRO A 76 6.97 -5.48 -16.48
N ASP A 77 6.59 -6.65 -17.03
CA ASP A 77 6.60 -7.91 -16.33
C ASP A 77 7.83 -8.71 -16.73
N THR A 78 8.69 -9.05 -15.75
CA THR A 78 9.91 -9.84 -16.02
C THR A 78 9.68 -11.32 -15.72
N TRP A 79 9.00 -11.63 -14.62
CA TRP A 79 8.51 -12.96 -14.25
C TRP A 79 7.30 -12.83 -13.33
N THR A 80 6.51 -13.89 -13.24
CA THR A 80 5.24 -13.89 -12.49
C THR A 80 5.10 -15.10 -11.57
N GLY A 81 6.18 -15.81 -11.33
CA GLY A 81 6.23 -16.96 -10.42
C GLY A 81 7.16 -16.73 -9.25
N GLY A 82 6.75 -17.20 -8.06
CA GLY A 82 7.52 -17.04 -6.83
C GLY A 82 7.13 -15.80 -6.02
N TRP A 83 7.56 -15.78 -4.77
CA TRP A 83 7.17 -14.75 -3.82
C TRP A 83 7.77 -13.38 -4.16
N ASP A 84 9.03 -13.33 -4.61
CA ASP A 84 9.70 -12.06 -4.93
C ASP A 84 9.20 -11.39 -6.22
N HIS A 85 8.31 -12.05 -6.97
CA HIS A 85 7.70 -11.52 -8.20
C HIS A 85 6.23 -11.12 -8.03
N CYS A 86 5.79 -10.81 -6.82
CA CYS A 86 4.41 -10.38 -6.57
C CYS A 86 4.00 -9.14 -7.37
N SER A 87 4.93 -8.23 -7.65
CA SER A 87 4.72 -7.03 -8.47
C SER A 87 4.86 -7.27 -9.98
N GLY A 88 5.22 -8.48 -10.44
CA GLY A 88 5.50 -8.79 -11.85
C GLY A 88 6.91 -8.43 -12.33
N TYR A 89 7.67 -7.66 -11.57
CA TYR A 89 9.04 -7.24 -11.88
C TYR A 89 10.00 -7.59 -10.74
N HIS A 90 11.21 -8.02 -11.09
CA HIS A 90 12.32 -8.11 -10.15
C HIS A 90 13.61 -7.64 -10.83
N HIS A 91 14.38 -6.78 -10.13
CA HIS A 91 15.58 -6.14 -10.69
C HIS A 91 16.67 -7.11 -11.14
N ASP A 92 16.76 -8.32 -10.57
CA ASP A 92 17.78 -9.30 -10.98
C ASP A 92 17.44 -10.03 -12.28
N ASP A 93 16.23 -9.83 -12.82
CA ASP A 93 15.80 -10.47 -14.06
C ASP A 93 16.44 -9.83 -15.30
N THR A 94 16.57 -10.63 -16.35
CA THR A 94 17.25 -10.21 -17.60
C THR A 94 16.37 -10.31 -18.84
N SER A 95 15.08 -10.64 -18.68
CA SER A 95 14.12 -10.71 -19.78
C SER A 95 12.73 -10.21 -19.37
N ILE A 96 12.03 -9.60 -20.33
CA ILE A 96 10.69 -9.02 -20.20
C ILE A 96 9.67 -9.86 -20.95
N LEU A 97 8.53 -10.17 -20.29
CA LEU A 97 7.36 -10.81 -20.89
C LEU A 97 6.53 -9.83 -21.72
N GLY A 98 6.47 -8.59 -21.29
CA GLY A 98 5.66 -7.56 -21.89
C GLY A 98 5.32 -6.46 -20.87
N PHE A 99 4.32 -5.66 -21.19
CA PHE A 99 3.89 -4.53 -20.39
C PHE A 99 2.42 -4.69 -20.04
N SER A 100 2.12 -4.89 -18.75
CA SER A 100 0.75 -4.98 -18.26
C SER A 100 0.30 -3.67 -17.59
N HIS A 101 -1.00 -3.48 -17.36
CA HIS A 101 -1.58 -2.18 -17.04
C HIS A 101 -2.01 -2.02 -15.59
N THR A 102 -1.90 -3.09 -14.79
CA THR A 102 -2.25 -3.08 -13.37
C THR A 102 -1.21 -3.86 -12.57
N HIS A 103 -0.75 -3.28 -11.46
CA HIS A 103 0.26 -3.88 -10.59
C HIS A 103 -0.10 -3.67 -9.11
N LEU A 104 0.48 -4.48 -8.23
CA LEU A 104 0.43 -4.31 -6.78
C LEU A 104 1.81 -3.88 -6.29
N SER A 105 1.89 -2.73 -5.65
CA SER A 105 3.14 -2.22 -5.11
C SER A 105 3.39 -2.73 -3.69
N GLY A 106 4.43 -3.52 -3.53
CA GLY A 106 4.98 -3.89 -2.23
C GLY A 106 4.27 -5.02 -1.48
N THR A 107 3.34 -5.75 -2.10
CA THR A 107 2.59 -6.78 -1.37
C THR A 107 3.28 -8.15 -1.40
N GLY A 108 3.19 -8.90 -0.30
CA GLY A 108 3.61 -10.32 -0.24
C GLY A 108 2.59 -11.29 -0.87
N ALA A 109 1.53 -10.78 -1.50
CA ALA A 109 0.53 -11.54 -2.23
C ALA A 109 0.38 -10.99 -3.65
N ALA A 110 0.41 -11.87 -4.64
CA ALA A 110 0.37 -11.50 -6.04
C ALA A 110 -1.04 -11.52 -6.61
N ASP A 111 -1.40 -10.51 -7.41
CA ASP A 111 -2.61 -10.42 -8.23
C ASP A 111 -2.38 -9.38 -9.33
N LEU A 112 -3.42 -9.07 -10.11
CA LEU A 112 -3.45 -8.06 -11.16
C LEU A 112 -2.70 -8.51 -12.43
N LEU A 113 -1.71 -7.74 -12.90
CA LEU A 113 -0.96 -7.96 -14.16
C LEU A 113 -1.91 -8.09 -15.36
N ASP A 114 -2.89 -7.20 -15.45
CA ASP A 114 -3.95 -7.26 -16.44
C ASP A 114 -3.54 -6.64 -17.77
N VAL A 115 -3.98 -7.26 -18.86
CA VAL A 115 -3.89 -6.74 -20.24
C VAL A 115 -2.45 -6.54 -20.67
N LEU A 116 -1.73 -7.64 -20.86
CA LEU A 116 -0.34 -7.60 -21.35
C LEU A 116 -0.31 -7.23 -22.83
N LEU A 117 0.63 -6.33 -23.18
CA LEU A 117 1.01 -5.99 -24.56
C LEU A 117 2.50 -6.19 -24.75
N MET A 118 2.90 -6.96 -25.80
CA MET A 118 4.30 -7.15 -26.16
C MET A 118 4.51 -6.86 -27.64
N PRO A 119 5.39 -5.90 -28.03
CA PRO A 119 5.80 -5.67 -29.42
C PRO A 119 6.82 -6.72 -29.86
N GLY A 120 6.83 -7.09 -31.12
CA GLY A 120 7.79 -8.04 -31.68
C GLY A 120 8.11 -7.81 -33.14
N THR A 121 9.21 -8.42 -33.61
CA THR A 121 9.63 -8.49 -35.01
C THR A 121 9.80 -9.93 -35.43
N GLY A 122 9.79 -10.23 -36.73
CA GLY A 122 9.86 -11.60 -37.26
C GLY A 122 8.59 -12.42 -37.00
N PRO A 123 8.69 -13.77 -36.96
CA PRO A 123 7.55 -14.62 -36.70
C PRO A 123 6.91 -14.37 -35.32
N ALA A 124 5.59 -14.21 -35.28
CA ALA A 124 4.89 -14.01 -34.02
C ALA A 124 4.85 -15.31 -33.20
N HIS A 125 5.29 -15.23 -31.96
CA HIS A 125 5.12 -16.28 -30.96
C HIS A 125 4.01 -15.87 -30.00
N ILE A 126 3.27 -16.86 -29.47
CA ILE A 126 2.16 -16.62 -28.53
C ILE A 126 2.40 -17.28 -27.16
N ASP A 127 3.51 -17.99 -27.02
CA ASP A 127 3.93 -18.60 -25.76
C ASP A 127 4.76 -17.59 -24.95
N PRO A 128 4.50 -17.37 -23.66
CA PRO A 128 5.30 -16.49 -22.81
C PRO A 128 6.72 -17.03 -22.53
N GLY A 129 6.94 -18.34 -22.67
CA GLY A 129 8.19 -19.00 -22.28
C GLY A 129 8.49 -18.88 -20.79
N THR A 130 9.70 -19.30 -20.42
CA THR A 130 10.25 -19.08 -19.09
C THR A 130 11.62 -18.41 -19.19
N PRO A 131 12.15 -17.81 -18.11
CA PRO A 131 13.50 -17.23 -18.10
C PRO A 131 14.57 -18.25 -18.54
N GLU A 132 14.41 -19.53 -18.16
CA GLU A 132 15.36 -20.61 -18.46
C GLU A 132 15.19 -21.13 -19.91
N ASN A 133 13.99 -21.00 -20.50
CA ASN A 133 13.70 -21.44 -21.84
C ASN A 133 12.92 -20.38 -22.64
N PRO A 134 13.60 -19.30 -23.07
CA PRO A 134 12.97 -18.19 -23.81
C PRO A 134 12.77 -18.49 -25.30
N ALA A 135 13.37 -19.55 -25.84
CA ALA A 135 13.33 -19.86 -27.26
C ALA A 135 11.91 -20.16 -27.76
N GLY A 136 11.48 -19.48 -28.84
CA GLY A 136 10.15 -19.65 -29.42
C GLY A 136 9.02 -19.00 -28.61
N SER A 137 9.35 -18.10 -27.69
CA SER A 137 8.40 -17.30 -26.92
C SER A 137 8.33 -15.85 -27.41
N TYR A 138 7.36 -15.08 -26.90
CA TYR A 138 7.30 -13.63 -27.15
C TYR A 138 8.15 -12.80 -26.18
N ARG A 139 8.84 -13.40 -25.22
CA ARG A 139 9.76 -12.75 -24.26
C ARG A 139 10.95 -12.14 -24.98
N SER A 140 11.48 -11.04 -24.45
CA SER A 140 12.72 -10.41 -24.94
C SER A 140 13.72 -10.18 -23.82
N SER A 141 14.99 -10.47 -24.11
CA SER A 141 16.09 -10.07 -23.25
C SER A 141 16.27 -8.55 -23.21
N PHE A 142 16.76 -8.01 -22.09
CA PHE A 142 17.08 -6.59 -21.92
C PHE A 142 18.35 -6.39 -21.08
N SER A 143 18.69 -5.15 -20.75
CA SER A 143 19.79 -4.81 -19.86
C SER A 143 19.47 -3.53 -19.12
N HIS A 144 19.73 -3.49 -17.81
CA HIS A 144 19.54 -2.30 -16.98
C HIS A 144 20.33 -1.06 -17.47
N SER A 145 21.45 -1.26 -18.20
CA SER A 145 22.16 -0.14 -18.84
C SER A 145 21.38 0.52 -20.00
N GLN A 146 20.30 -0.10 -20.45
CA GLN A 146 19.38 0.38 -21.50
C GLN A 146 17.95 0.46 -21.00
N GLU A 147 17.79 0.55 -19.69
CA GLU A 147 16.52 0.71 -18.96
C GLU A 147 16.56 2.04 -18.21
N ARG A 148 15.43 2.72 -18.16
CA ARG A 148 15.26 3.99 -17.42
C ARG A 148 13.86 4.07 -16.86
N ALA A 149 13.76 4.48 -15.59
CA ALA A 149 12.50 4.81 -14.93
C ALA A 149 12.59 6.18 -14.28
N GLU A 150 11.49 6.94 -14.34
CA GLU A 150 11.30 8.19 -13.62
C GLU A 150 9.79 8.38 -13.35
N PRO A 151 9.37 9.24 -12.41
CA PRO A 151 7.95 9.41 -12.10
C PRO A 151 7.10 9.72 -13.34
N GLY A 152 6.19 8.78 -13.66
CA GLY A 152 5.32 8.86 -14.83
C GLY A 152 5.92 8.38 -16.15
N TYR A 153 7.11 7.79 -16.14
CA TYR A 153 7.77 7.31 -17.35
C TYR A 153 8.64 6.08 -17.10
N TYR A 154 8.65 5.16 -18.07
CA TYR A 154 9.55 4.02 -18.13
C TYR A 154 10.03 3.79 -19.55
N SER A 155 11.26 3.32 -19.74
CA SER A 155 11.75 2.89 -21.06
C SER A 155 12.77 1.77 -20.99
N VAL A 156 12.79 0.94 -22.05
CA VAL A 156 13.74 -0.19 -22.17
C VAL A 156 13.99 -0.54 -23.63
N PHE A 157 15.17 -1.09 -23.91
CA PHE A 157 15.50 -1.65 -25.22
C PHE A 157 15.32 -3.18 -25.21
N LEU A 158 14.37 -3.67 -26.00
CA LEU A 158 14.06 -5.09 -26.20
C LEU A 158 15.04 -5.67 -27.23
N LYS A 159 16.08 -6.35 -26.75
CA LYS A 159 17.24 -6.74 -27.55
C LYS A 159 16.90 -7.73 -28.67
N ASP A 160 16.03 -8.71 -28.38
CA ASP A 160 15.74 -9.78 -29.35
C ASP A 160 14.92 -9.28 -30.53
N TYR A 161 14.20 -8.16 -30.35
CA TYR A 161 13.38 -7.52 -31.37
C TYR A 161 13.96 -6.24 -31.96
N GLY A 162 14.99 -5.68 -31.31
CA GLY A 162 15.57 -4.39 -31.71
C GLY A 162 14.60 -3.22 -31.55
N ILE A 163 13.69 -3.30 -30.58
CA ILE A 163 12.64 -2.31 -30.33
C ILE A 163 12.97 -1.50 -29.10
N HIS A 164 12.87 -0.17 -29.19
CA HIS A 164 12.87 0.71 -28.05
C HIS A 164 11.43 0.93 -27.59
N ALA A 165 11.11 0.54 -26.37
CA ALA A 165 9.82 0.70 -25.75
C ALA A 165 9.86 1.84 -24.73
N GLU A 166 8.85 2.71 -24.75
CA GLU A 166 8.67 3.83 -23.82
C GLU A 166 7.22 3.86 -23.35
N LEU A 167 7.01 4.08 -22.07
CA LEU A 167 5.71 4.04 -21.40
C LEU A 167 5.48 5.33 -20.62
N THR A 168 4.25 5.81 -20.64
CA THR A 168 3.74 6.87 -19.74
C THR A 168 2.28 6.62 -19.43
N ALA A 169 1.69 7.34 -18.47
CA ALA A 169 0.32 7.11 -18.07
C ALA A 169 -0.41 8.40 -17.67
N THR A 170 -1.72 8.35 -17.79
CA THR A 170 -2.67 9.20 -17.04
C THR A 170 -3.33 8.37 -15.95
N ALA A 171 -4.34 8.91 -15.28
CA ALA A 171 -5.03 8.19 -14.20
C ALA A 171 -5.68 6.87 -14.65
N ARG A 172 -6.16 6.80 -15.90
CA ARG A 172 -6.94 5.64 -16.43
C ARG A 172 -6.45 5.13 -17.78
N VAL A 173 -5.39 5.74 -18.34
CA VAL A 173 -4.88 5.38 -19.67
C VAL A 173 -3.38 5.19 -19.63
N GLY A 174 -2.92 4.02 -20.07
CA GLY A 174 -1.52 3.78 -20.39
C GLY A 174 -1.22 4.23 -21.82
N MET A 175 -0.11 4.90 -22.04
CA MET A 175 0.36 5.28 -23.39
C MET A 175 1.76 4.74 -23.64
N HIS A 176 1.90 4.01 -24.75
CA HIS A 176 3.13 3.38 -25.18
C HIS A 176 3.65 4.08 -26.45
N ARG A 177 4.96 4.11 -26.58
CA ARG A 177 5.69 4.51 -27.79
C ARG A 177 6.73 3.44 -28.10
N TYR A 178 6.65 2.87 -29.31
CA TYR A 178 7.55 1.83 -29.74
C TYR A 178 8.28 2.28 -31.00
N THR A 179 9.61 2.30 -30.96
CA THR A 179 10.45 2.57 -32.14
C THR A 179 10.96 1.25 -32.70
N PHE A 180 10.54 0.93 -33.92
CA PHE A 180 10.79 -0.36 -34.57
C PHE A 180 11.95 -0.30 -35.55
N PRO A 181 12.70 -1.41 -35.76
CA PRO A 181 13.52 -1.59 -36.96
C PRO A 181 12.63 -1.81 -38.21
N ALA A 182 13.23 -1.85 -39.37
CA ALA A 182 12.51 -2.24 -40.59
C ALA A 182 12.24 -3.76 -40.57
N ASP A 183 10.97 -4.16 -40.48
CA ASP A 183 10.57 -5.55 -40.53
C ASP A 183 9.15 -5.71 -41.11
N PRO A 184 8.96 -6.54 -42.16
CA PRO A 184 7.64 -6.77 -42.76
C PRO A 184 6.70 -7.59 -41.86
N ALA A 185 7.22 -8.23 -40.80
CA ALA A 185 6.49 -9.06 -39.87
C ALA A 185 6.40 -8.46 -38.46
N SER A 186 6.66 -7.16 -38.29
CA SER A 186 6.44 -6.49 -37.02
C SER A 186 5.00 -6.66 -36.54
N HIS A 187 4.84 -6.90 -35.24
CA HIS A 187 3.56 -7.27 -34.67
C HIS A 187 3.46 -6.85 -33.19
N PHE A 188 2.26 -7.02 -32.64
CA PHE A 188 2.00 -6.95 -31.20
C PHE A 188 1.26 -8.17 -30.76
N VAL A 189 1.62 -8.72 -29.61
CA VAL A 189 0.90 -9.78 -28.90
C VAL A 189 0.13 -9.13 -27.76
N ILE A 190 -1.17 -9.39 -27.71
CA ILE A 190 -2.07 -9.03 -26.62
C ILE A 190 -2.43 -10.32 -25.91
N ASP A 191 -2.09 -10.46 -24.63
CA ASP A 191 -2.32 -11.67 -23.86
C ASP A 191 -3.28 -11.41 -22.68
N LEU A 192 -4.51 -11.96 -22.77
CA LEU A 192 -5.51 -11.91 -21.70
C LEU A 192 -5.43 -13.11 -20.74
N ALA A 193 -4.58 -14.09 -21.04
CA ALA A 193 -4.30 -15.20 -20.14
C ALA A 193 -3.10 -14.93 -19.23
N HIS A 194 -2.35 -13.83 -19.48
CA HIS A 194 -1.21 -13.43 -18.68
C HIS A 194 -1.61 -13.17 -17.22
N GLY A 195 -0.72 -13.46 -16.30
CA GLY A 195 -0.89 -13.23 -14.87
C GLY A 195 0.06 -14.10 -14.05
N ILE A 196 -0.26 -14.26 -12.80
CA ILE A 196 0.58 -14.95 -11.82
C ILE A 196 0.69 -16.44 -12.10
N ILE A 197 1.92 -16.96 -12.08
CA ILE A 197 2.26 -18.38 -12.17
C ILE A 197 3.11 -18.72 -10.95
N ASP A 198 2.55 -19.38 -9.93
CA ASP A 198 3.29 -19.77 -8.73
C ASP A 198 3.38 -21.32 -8.63
N PRO A 199 4.53 -21.94 -8.93
CA PRO A 199 4.78 -23.33 -8.59
C PRO A 199 5.31 -23.45 -7.13
N PRO A 200 4.78 -24.32 -6.30
CA PRO A 200 3.78 -25.32 -6.53
C PRO A 200 2.33 -24.87 -6.27
N GLN A 201 1.84 -23.89 -6.99
CA GLN A 201 0.42 -23.55 -7.14
C GLN A 201 -0.30 -23.05 -5.87
N ARG A 202 0.34 -22.17 -5.14
CA ARG A 202 -0.34 -21.46 -4.03
C ARG A 202 -1.28 -20.40 -4.57
N MET A 203 -0.85 -19.67 -5.58
CA MET A 203 -1.63 -18.67 -6.32
C MET A 203 -1.27 -18.73 -7.80
N HIS A 204 -2.25 -18.74 -8.67
CA HIS A 204 -2.06 -18.54 -10.10
C HIS A 204 -3.32 -17.90 -10.68
N THR A 205 -3.15 -17.09 -11.70
CA THR A 205 -4.26 -16.44 -12.37
C THR A 205 -5.15 -17.47 -13.06
N ASN A 206 -6.41 -17.49 -12.63
CA ASN A 206 -7.48 -18.28 -13.22
C ASN A 206 -8.44 -17.35 -13.94
N VAL A 207 -8.36 -17.32 -15.26
CA VAL A 207 -9.33 -16.57 -16.06
C VAL A 207 -10.66 -17.30 -16.06
N ILE A 208 -11.67 -16.74 -15.39
CA ILE A 208 -13.03 -17.31 -15.34
C ILE A 208 -13.71 -17.13 -16.71
N SER A 209 -13.55 -15.94 -17.28
CA SER A 209 -14.02 -15.57 -18.61
C SER A 209 -13.19 -14.42 -19.15
N SER A 210 -12.98 -14.40 -20.44
CA SER A 210 -12.45 -13.25 -21.16
C SER A 210 -13.17 -13.07 -22.49
N GLU A 211 -13.11 -11.87 -23.01
CA GLU A 211 -13.58 -11.52 -24.33
C GLU A 211 -12.59 -10.62 -25.04
N ILE A 212 -12.47 -10.75 -26.34
CA ILE A 212 -11.66 -9.89 -27.18
C ILE A 212 -12.41 -9.60 -28.48
N ARG A 213 -12.32 -8.36 -28.95
CA ARG A 213 -12.93 -7.89 -30.19
C ARG A 213 -11.98 -6.98 -30.94
N ILE A 214 -11.78 -7.27 -32.21
CA ILE A 214 -11.05 -6.45 -33.16
C ILE A 214 -12.02 -5.51 -33.85
N VAL A 215 -11.88 -4.18 -33.61
CA VAL A 215 -12.76 -3.14 -34.12
C VAL A 215 -12.03 -2.32 -35.18
N GLY A 216 -12.56 -2.32 -36.41
CA GLY A 216 -11.86 -1.67 -37.53
C GLY A 216 -10.48 -2.28 -37.81
N SER A 217 -9.51 -1.42 -38.07
CA SER A 217 -8.12 -1.80 -38.38
C SER A 217 -7.10 -1.20 -37.42
N ASP A 218 -7.51 -0.58 -36.33
CA ASP A 218 -6.63 0.12 -35.38
C ASP A 218 -7.01 -0.06 -33.91
N THR A 219 -8.05 -0.83 -33.63
CA THR A 219 -8.60 -0.92 -32.27
C THR A 219 -8.86 -2.39 -31.87
N VAL A 220 -8.45 -2.72 -30.64
CA VAL A 220 -8.79 -3.99 -29.98
C VAL A 220 -9.42 -3.66 -28.63
N THR A 221 -10.55 -4.29 -28.34
CA THR A 221 -11.25 -4.14 -27.07
C THR A 221 -11.50 -5.48 -26.41
N GLY A 222 -11.74 -5.49 -25.12
CA GLY A 222 -12.07 -6.73 -24.43
C GLY A 222 -12.09 -6.54 -22.93
N GLY A 223 -12.04 -7.67 -22.25
CA GLY A 223 -12.00 -7.69 -20.80
C GLY A 223 -11.83 -9.11 -20.29
N ARG A 224 -11.57 -9.22 -19.00
CA ARG A 224 -11.49 -10.50 -18.31
C ARG A 224 -12.08 -10.45 -16.91
N ARG A 225 -12.58 -11.56 -16.47
CA ARG A 225 -12.91 -11.83 -15.07
C ARG A 225 -11.95 -12.88 -14.57
N VAL A 226 -11.31 -12.64 -13.44
CA VAL A 226 -10.28 -13.53 -12.90
C VAL A 226 -10.62 -13.98 -11.49
N LYS A 227 -10.13 -15.16 -11.13
CA LYS A 227 -10.17 -15.71 -9.79
C LYS A 227 -8.74 -15.95 -9.35
N GLU A 228 -8.25 -15.06 -8.53
CA GLU A 228 -6.92 -15.12 -7.95
C GLU A 228 -7.02 -14.81 -6.45
N TRP A 229 -6.11 -14.04 -5.89
CA TRP A 229 -6.20 -13.52 -4.52
C TRP A 229 -7.48 -12.70 -4.31
N ALA A 230 -7.85 -11.83 -5.27
CA ALA A 230 -9.16 -11.17 -5.34
C ALA A 230 -10.14 -11.95 -6.26
N PRO A 231 -10.93 -12.91 -5.74
CA PRO A 231 -11.66 -13.84 -6.58
C PRO A 231 -12.89 -13.20 -7.23
N GLY A 232 -12.87 -13.10 -8.57
CA GLY A 232 -14.01 -12.66 -9.36
C GLY A 232 -14.01 -11.21 -9.77
N ARG A 233 -12.87 -10.50 -9.63
CA ARG A 233 -12.69 -9.12 -10.10
C ARG A 233 -12.79 -9.03 -11.62
N TYR A 234 -13.16 -7.86 -12.11
CA TYR A 234 -13.33 -7.55 -13.52
C TYR A 234 -12.37 -6.46 -13.96
N ILE A 235 -11.83 -6.60 -15.17
CA ILE A 235 -11.14 -5.55 -15.89
C ILE A 235 -11.57 -5.54 -17.35
N PHE A 236 -11.83 -4.35 -17.90
CA PHE A 236 -12.13 -4.12 -19.29
C PHE A 236 -11.12 -3.14 -19.86
N PHE A 237 -10.85 -3.25 -21.16
CA PHE A 237 -9.92 -2.35 -21.85
C PHE A 237 -10.40 -1.92 -23.23
N ALA A 238 -9.90 -0.77 -23.66
CA ALA A 238 -9.96 -0.29 -25.04
C ALA A 238 -8.53 0.10 -25.45
N MET A 239 -7.97 -0.60 -26.42
CA MET A 239 -6.62 -0.41 -26.94
C MET A 239 -6.70 0.12 -28.37
N ARG A 240 -6.03 1.26 -28.63
CA ARG A 240 -6.00 1.88 -29.96
C ARG A 240 -4.55 2.09 -30.40
N PHE A 241 -4.29 1.77 -31.67
CA PHE A 241 -2.98 1.90 -32.32
C PHE A 241 -2.97 3.13 -33.22
N SER A 242 -1.84 3.84 -33.27
CA SER A 242 -1.66 4.99 -34.16
C SER A 242 -1.49 4.59 -35.63
N LYS A 243 -1.24 3.31 -35.88
CA LYS A 243 -1.08 2.71 -37.22
C LYS A 243 -2.09 1.60 -37.42
N ALA A 244 -2.76 1.59 -38.57
CA ALA A 244 -3.63 0.51 -38.95
C ALA A 244 -2.83 -0.81 -39.11
N PHE A 245 -3.30 -1.89 -38.49
CA PHE A 245 -2.72 -3.21 -38.70
C PHE A 245 -3.22 -3.82 -40.01
N THR A 246 -2.31 -4.57 -40.67
CA THR A 246 -2.56 -5.19 -41.96
C THR A 246 -3.26 -6.52 -41.84
N ALA A 247 -3.10 -7.20 -40.69
CA ALA A 247 -3.76 -8.43 -40.32
C ALA A 247 -3.91 -8.51 -38.79
N ALA A 248 -4.91 -9.25 -38.35
CA ALA A 248 -5.09 -9.55 -36.94
C ALA A 248 -5.70 -10.96 -36.80
N GLU A 249 -5.22 -11.70 -35.81
CA GLU A 249 -5.67 -13.08 -35.56
C GLU A 249 -5.87 -13.31 -34.05
N ILE A 250 -7.01 -13.91 -33.71
CA ILE A 250 -7.34 -14.28 -32.32
C ILE A 250 -6.97 -15.76 -32.11
N PHE A 251 -6.37 -16.04 -30.98
CA PHE A 251 -6.02 -17.38 -30.52
C PHE A 251 -6.85 -17.73 -29.28
N ALA A 252 -7.37 -18.95 -29.26
CA ALA A 252 -8.00 -19.55 -28.08
C ALA A 252 -7.31 -20.87 -27.79
N GLU A 253 -6.95 -21.12 -26.51
CA GLU A 253 -6.20 -22.31 -26.10
C GLU A 253 -4.94 -22.55 -26.99
N SER A 254 -4.21 -21.49 -27.27
CA SER A 254 -3.04 -21.44 -28.15
C SER A 254 -3.29 -21.88 -29.62
N LYS A 255 -4.54 -21.93 -30.08
CA LYS A 255 -4.91 -22.27 -31.45
C LYS A 255 -5.48 -21.06 -32.18
N PRO A 256 -5.03 -20.77 -33.41
CA PRO A 256 -5.62 -19.70 -34.19
C PRO A 256 -7.07 -19.99 -34.55
N LEU A 257 -7.94 -18.99 -34.43
CA LEU A 257 -9.35 -19.09 -34.80
C LEU A 257 -9.60 -18.79 -36.29
N GLY A 258 -8.57 -18.30 -36.98
CA GLY A 258 -8.60 -17.93 -38.38
C GLY A 258 -8.81 -16.43 -38.62
N PRO A 259 -8.35 -15.91 -39.77
CA PRO A 259 -8.22 -14.48 -40.04
C PRO A 259 -9.55 -13.70 -40.20
N SER A 260 -10.67 -14.43 -40.38
CA SER A 260 -12.00 -13.84 -40.47
C SER A 260 -12.69 -13.64 -39.11
N VAL A 261 -12.18 -14.23 -38.03
CA VAL A 261 -12.76 -14.13 -36.69
C VAL A 261 -12.34 -12.80 -36.09
N ARG A 262 -13.32 -11.97 -35.73
CA ARG A 262 -13.11 -10.61 -35.19
C ARG A 262 -13.48 -10.50 -33.73
N GLU A 263 -14.09 -11.51 -33.15
CA GLU A 263 -14.45 -11.57 -31.74
C GLU A 263 -14.41 -13.01 -31.22
N ALA A 264 -14.04 -13.15 -29.96
CA ALA A 264 -14.05 -14.44 -29.28
C ALA A 264 -14.28 -14.27 -27.78
N GLN A 265 -14.79 -15.36 -27.18
CA GLN A 265 -14.90 -15.50 -25.73
C GLN A 265 -14.20 -16.80 -25.32
N GLY A 266 -13.60 -16.82 -24.13
CA GLY A 266 -12.86 -17.98 -23.64
C GLY A 266 -12.17 -17.72 -22.32
N THR A 267 -11.29 -18.65 -21.92
CA THR A 267 -10.48 -18.55 -20.69
C THR A 267 -9.00 -18.34 -20.98
N SER A 268 -8.56 -18.56 -22.23
CA SER A 268 -7.17 -18.38 -22.67
C SER A 268 -7.17 -17.72 -24.05
N LEU A 269 -7.45 -16.40 -24.06
CA LEU A 269 -7.49 -15.61 -25.29
C LEU A 269 -6.23 -14.77 -25.46
N LYS A 270 -5.71 -14.79 -26.70
CA LYS A 270 -4.64 -13.90 -27.15
C LYS A 270 -5.00 -13.30 -28.50
N CYS A 271 -4.38 -12.18 -28.85
CA CYS A 271 -4.51 -11.59 -30.17
C CYS A 271 -3.14 -11.14 -30.69
N VAL A 272 -2.87 -11.45 -31.94
CA VAL A 272 -1.71 -10.91 -32.66
C VAL A 272 -2.20 -9.92 -33.70
N VAL A 273 -1.65 -8.71 -33.69
CA VAL A 273 -1.91 -7.70 -34.72
C VAL A 273 -0.62 -7.40 -35.47
N ASN A 274 -0.64 -7.44 -36.82
CA ASN A 274 0.53 -7.24 -37.65
C ASN A 274 0.59 -5.80 -38.17
N CYS A 275 1.72 -5.14 -37.95
CA CYS A 275 2.00 -3.77 -38.33
C CYS A 275 3.38 -3.67 -39.00
N PRO A 276 3.57 -4.08 -40.28
CA PRO A 276 4.84 -3.98 -40.97
C PRO A 276 5.50 -2.61 -40.80
N THR A 277 6.78 -2.56 -40.47
CA THR A 277 7.46 -1.30 -40.12
C THR A 277 8.63 -0.99 -41.06
N ALA A 278 8.84 0.31 -41.29
CA ALA A 278 10.07 0.86 -41.84
C ALA A 278 11.11 1.03 -40.70
N LYS A 279 12.35 1.33 -41.10
CA LYS A 279 13.41 1.62 -40.12
C LYS A 279 13.05 2.87 -39.30
N ASP A 280 13.23 2.76 -38.00
CA ASP A 280 13.00 3.83 -37.02
C ASP A 280 11.53 4.32 -37.01
N GLU A 281 10.59 3.49 -37.49
CA GLU A 281 9.17 3.82 -37.46
C GLU A 281 8.62 3.77 -36.04
N VAL A 282 7.90 4.83 -35.68
CA VAL A 282 7.27 4.94 -34.35
C VAL A 282 5.80 4.54 -34.41
N ILE A 283 5.39 3.61 -33.58
CA ILE A 283 4.00 3.24 -33.37
C ILE A 283 3.62 3.57 -31.91
N HIS A 284 2.58 4.37 -31.74
CA HIS A 284 1.97 4.61 -30.43
C HIS A 284 0.81 3.66 -30.21
N VAL A 285 0.65 3.23 -28.96
CA VAL A 285 -0.54 2.52 -28.49
C VAL A 285 -1.05 3.20 -27.24
N LYS A 286 -2.35 3.35 -27.12
CA LYS A 286 -2.99 3.85 -25.90
C LYS A 286 -4.07 2.89 -25.43
N VAL A 287 -4.08 2.62 -24.12
CA VAL A 287 -4.94 1.61 -23.51
C VAL A 287 -5.68 2.23 -22.33
N GLY A 288 -6.97 2.47 -22.53
CA GLY A 288 -7.87 2.83 -21.44
C GLY A 288 -8.35 1.58 -20.72
N ILE A 289 -8.42 1.61 -19.39
CA ILE A 289 -8.98 0.52 -18.58
C ILE A 289 -10.18 0.98 -17.77
N SER A 290 -11.04 0.02 -17.37
CA SER A 290 -12.23 0.24 -16.57
C SER A 290 -12.63 -1.03 -15.82
N SER A 291 -13.17 -0.90 -14.62
CA SER A 291 -13.79 -2.02 -13.89
C SER A 291 -15.26 -2.22 -14.28
N VAL A 292 -15.83 -1.29 -15.07
CA VAL A 292 -17.25 -1.22 -15.40
C VAL A 292 -17.57 -1.94 -16.70
N SER A 293 -17.00 -1.48 -17.81
CA SER A 293 -17.24 -2.03 -19.15
C SER A 293 -16.21 -1.57 -20.18
N VAL A 294 -16.24 -2.17 -21.38
CA VAL A 294 -15.46 -1.72 -22.54
C VAL A 294 -15.80 -0.27 -22.93
N GLU A 295 -17.07 0.12 -22.84
CA GLU A 295 -17.50 1.50 -23.11
C GLU A 295 -16.95 2.48 -22.08
N GLY A 296 -16.82 2.06 -20.80
CA GLY A 296 -16.15 2.80 -19.74
C GLY A 296 -14.68 3.03 -20.07
N ALA A 297 -13.98 1.96 -20.45
CA ALA A 297 -12.58 2.02 -20.88
C ALA A 297 -12.37 2.95 -22.09
N MET A 298 -13.27 2.90 -23.07
CA MET A 298 -13.21 3.80 -24.23
C MET A 298 -13.44 5.27 -23.85
N LYS A 299 -14.41 5.56 -22.96
CA LYS A 299 -14.64 6.91 -22.44
C LYS A 299 -13.43 7.46 -21.69
N ASN A 300 -12.78 6.62 -20.86
CA ASN A 300 -11.57 6.98 -20.15
C ASN A 300 -10.44 7.33 -21.13
N LEU A 301 -10.26 6.49 -22.16
CA LEU A 301 -9.25 6.69 -23.20
C LEU A 301 -9.49 8.00 -23.99
N GLU A 302 -10.72 8.27 -24.42
CA GLU A 302 -11.04 9.45 -25.22
C GLU A 302 -11.00 10.75 -24.39
N ALA A 303 -11.34 10.67 -23.09
CA ALA A 303 -11.32 11.83 -22.22
C ALA A 303 -9.90 12.23 -21.80
N GLU A 304 -9.04 11.25 -21.46
CA GLU A 304 -7.72 11.52 -20.90
C GLU A 304 -6.61 11.64 -21.96
N VAL A 305 -6.69 10.85 -23.04
CA VAL A 305 -5.69 10.86 -24.15
C VAL A 305 -6.40 10.95 -25.49
N PRO A 306 -6.99 12.10 -25.85
CA PRO A 306 -7.71 12.25 -27.13
C PRO A 306 -6.78 12.20 -28.35
N GLY A 307 -5.53 12.64 -28.21
CA GLY A 307 -4.50 12.69 -29.27
C GLY A 307 -3.44 11.60 -29.17
N TRP A 308 -2.31 11.86 -29.84
CA TRP A 308 -1.15 10.97 -29.90
C TRP A 308 0.16 11.65 -29.43
N ASP A 309 0.06 12.75 -28.68
CA ASP A 309 1.21 13.49 -28.16
C ASP A 309 1.74 12.83 -26.89
N PHE A 310 2.66 11.89 -27.06
CA PHE A 310 3.30 11.15 -25.96
C PHE A 310 4.02 12.09 -24.99
N GLU A 311 4.73 13.09 -25.53
CA GLU A 311 5.49 14.05 -24.71
C GLU A 311 4.59 14.93 -23.85
N ALA A 312 3.39 15.26 -24.33
CA ALA A 312 2.41 16.00 -23.52
C ALA A 312 1.88 15.16 -22.36
N VAL A 313 1.61 13.87 -22.59
CA VAL A 313 1.18 12.94 -21.53
C VAL A 313 2.29 12.72 -20.51
N HIS A 314 3.51 12.44 -20.95
CA HIS A 314 4.68 12.26 -20.08
C HIS A 314 4.94 13.51 -19.21
N ARG A 315 4.95 14.69 -19.83
CA ARG A 315 5.13 15.94 -19.10
C ARG A 315 4.04 16.16 -18.05
N ALA A 316 2.77 15.90 -18.38
CA ALA A 316 1.66 16.03 -17.45
C ALA A 316 1.76 15.04 -16.28
N ALA A 317 2.20 13.81 -16.53
CA ALA A 317 2.45 12.81 -15.50
C ALA A 317 3.58 13.27 -14.53
N ASN A 318 4.69 13.77 -15.07
CA ASN A 318 5.78 14.30 -14.25
C ASN A 318 5.36 15.53 -13.45
N GLU A 319 4.59 16.45 -14.04
CA GLU A 319 4.05 17.63 -13.33
C GLU A 319 3.10 17.21 -12.19
N ALA A 320 2.29 16.16 -12.38
CA ALA A 320 1.44 15.64 -11.31
C ALA A 320 2.26 15.12 -10.11
N TRP A 321 3.37 14.44 -10.38
CA TRP A 321 4.29 14.00 -9.33
C TRP A 321 5.01 15.18 -8.66
N GLU A 322 5.47 16.17 -9.41
CA GLU A 322 6.08 17.38 -8.84
C GLU A 322 5.16 18.08 -7.85
N LEU A 323 3.88 18.22 -8.18
CA LEU A 323 2.89 18.84 -7.29
C LEU A 323 2.73 18.07 -5.98
N GLU A 324 2.72 16.74 -6.02
CA GLU A 324 2.59 15.92 -4.82
C GLU A 324 3.87 15.96 -3.96
N LEU A 325 5.02 15.77 -4.59
CA LEU A 325 6.31 15.78 -3.89
C LEU A 325 6.63 17.14 -3.25
N ALA A 326 6.13 18.23 -3.83
CA ALA A 326 6.29 19.57 -3.28
C ALA A 326 5.56 19.82 -1.96
N LYS A 327 4.64 18.91 -1.57
CA LYS A 327 3.94 19.03 -0.26
C LYS A 327 4.86 18.85 0.94
N ILE A 328 5.99 18.13 0.77
CA ILE A 328 7.04 18.04 1.78
C ILE A 328 8.38 18.36 1.11
N THR A 329 9.06 19.39 1.58
CA THR A 329 10.41 19.71 1.13
C THR A 329 11.42 19.50 2.24
N ILE A 330 12.58 18.96 1.91
CA ILE A 330 13.66 18.65 2.85
C ILE A 330 14.97 19.32 2.45
N GLU A 331 15.76 19.73 3.45
CA GLU A 331 17.11 20.21 3.30
C GLU A 331 18.08 19.23 3.98
N THR A 332 19.04 18.71 3.21
CA THR A 332 20.09 17.82 3.68
C THR A 332 21.29 17.87 2.76
N SER A 333 22.49 17.73 3.29
CA SER A 333 23.72 17.58 2.52
C SER A 333 23.92 16.16 1.95
N ARG A 334 23.16 15.16 2.43
CA ARG A 334 23.27 13.76 2.05
C ARG A 334 22.32 13.45 0.89
N LEU A 335 22.88 13.34 -0.33
CA LEU A 335 22.10 13.11 -1.55
C LEU A 335 21.34 11.79 -1.50
N ASP A 336 21.93 10.72 -0.97
CA ASP A 336 21.26 9.41 -0.85
C ASP A 336 20.01 9.49 0.03
N HIS A 337 20.08 10.17 1.18
CA HIS A 337 18.89 10.39 2.02
C HIS A 337 17.80 11.19 1.31
N LYS A 338 18.20 12.14 0.44
CA LYS A 338 17.23 12.90 -0.35
C LYS A 338 16.55 12.01 -1.38
N LYS A 339 17.29 11.12 -2.04
CA LYS A 339 16.76 10.14 -2.99
C LYS A 339 15.82 9.15 -2.28
N ILE A 340 16.27 8.54 -1.18
CA ILE A 340 15.44 7.61 -0.38
C ILE A 340 14.14 8.30 0.06
N PHE A 341 14.21 9.55 0.54
CA PHE A 341 13.03 10.28 1.01
C PHE A 341 12.00 10.51 -0.09
N TYR A 342 12.43 11.03 -1.26
CA TYR A 342 11.48 11.31 -2.34
C TYR A 342 10.99 10.02 -3.02
N THR A 343 11.78 8.95 -3.02
CA THR A 343 11.32 7.63 -3.47
C THR A 343 10.30 7.03 -2.50
N ALA A 344 10.55 7.11 -1.19
CA ALA A 344 9.56 6.72 -0.19
C ALA A 344 8.27 7.54 -0.35
N PHE A 345 8.37 8.85 -0.62
CA PHE A 345 7.19 9.69 -0.83
C PHE A 345 6.45 9.35 -2.14
N TYR A 346 7.18 8.94 -3.18
CA TYR A 346 6.60 8.38 -4.40
C TYR A 346 5.82 7.08 -4.09
N HIS A 347 6.46 6.08 -3.47
CA HIS A 347 5.81 4.81 -3.12
C HIS A 347 4.56 5.01 -2.26
N ALA A 348 4.61 5.91 -1.28
CA ALA A 348 3.48 6.23 -0.41
C ALA A 348 2.28 6.87 -1.15
N LEU A 349 2.40 7.22 -2.43
CA LEU A 349 1.34 7.82 -3.24
C LEU A 349 0.94 6.97 -4.45
N VAL A 350 1.42 5.71 -4.52
CA VAL A 350 1.04 4.74 -5.56
C VAL A 350 -0.31 4.09 -5.23
N ALA A 351 -0.54 3.74 -3.98
CA ALA A 351 -1.81 3.16 -3.48
C ALA A 351 -2.36 4.02 -2.33
N PRO A 352 -3.71 4.00 -2.08
CA PRO A 352 -4.77 3.29 -2.79
C PRO A 352 -4.98 3.82 -4.21
N THR A 353 -5.48 2.98 -5.12
CA THR A 353 -5.64 3.35 -6.52
C THR A 353 -7.05 3.84 -6.84
N LEU A 354 -7.16 4.80 -7.75
CA LEU A 354 -8.44 5.27 -8.29
C LEU A 354 -9.23 4.08 -8.86
N PHE A 355 -10.53 4.05 -8.60
CA PHE A 355 -11.41 2.95 -9.02
C PHE A 355 -12.78 3.43 -9.50
N SER A 356 -12.79 4.51 -10.27
CA SER A 356 -13.99 5.01 -10.94
C SER A 356 -13.65 5.57 -12.32
N ASP A 357 -14.55 5.39 -13.28
CA ASP A 357 -14.45 5.94 -14.64
C ASP A 357 -14.63 7.46 -14.64
N VAL A 358 -14.27 8.12 -15.73
CA VAL A 358 -14.37 9.59 -15.89
C VAL A 358 -15.81 10.10 -15.73
N ASP A 359 -16.81 9.27 -15.98
CA ASP A 359 -18.23 9.61 -15.81
C ASP A 359 -18.77 9.29 -14.40
N GLY A 360 -17.90 8.88 -13.47
CA GLY A 360 -18.20 8.57 -12.08
C GLY A 360 -18.80 7.18 -11.85
N GLN A 361 -18.88 6.32 -12.87
CA GLN A 361 -19.29 4.93 -12.67
C GLN A 361 -18.15 4.13 -12.03
N TYR A 362 -18.48 3.14 -11.21
CA TYR A 362 -17.56 2.19 -10.61
C TYR A 362 -18.27 0.87 -10.29
N ARG A 363 -17.51 -0.19 -10.16
CA ARG A 363 -18.02 -1.47 -9.66
C ARG A 363 -17.94 -1.49 -8.14
N GLY A 364 -19.08 -1.73 -7.48
CA GLY A 364 -19.17 -1.84 -6.03
C GLY A 364 -18.71 -3.21 -5.51
N MET A 365 -18.56 -3.31 -4.19
CA MET A 365 -18.21 -4.57 -3.50
C MET A 365 -19.31 -5.65 -3.58
N ASP A 366 -20.49 -5.30 -4.07
CA ASP A 366 -21.58 -6.21 -4.47
C ASP A 366 -21.44 -6.69 -5.92
N LEU A 367 -20.40 -6.26 -6.61
CA LEU A 367 -20.12 -6.46 -8.04
C LEU A 367 -21.11 -5.77 -8.97
N GLU A 368 -22.03 -4.96 -8.46
CA GLU A 368 -22.95 -4.14 -9.26
C GLU A 368 -22.30 -2.81 -9.70
N ILE A 369 -22.88 -2.19 -10.71
CA ILE A 369 -22.38 -0.90 -11.19
C ILE A 369 -23.10 0.24 -10.48
N HIS A 370 -22.33 1.08 -9.85
CA HIS A 370 -22.77 2.26 -9.13
C HIS A 370 -22.28 3.54 -9.80
N ARG A 371 -22.80 4.68 -9.35
CA ARG A 371 -22.38 6.00 -9.82
C ARG A 371 -22.19 6.94 -8.63
N LEU A 372 -21.05 7.58 -8.58
CA LEU A 372 -20.72 8.61 -7.59
C LEU A 372 -21.43 9.93 -7.88
N PRO A 373 -21.60 10.79 -6.88
CA PRO A 373 -21.91 12.20 -7.09
C PRO A 373 -20.86 12.88 -7.99
N ALA A 374 -21.26 13.92 -8.70
CA ALA A 374 -20.36 14.64 -9.60
C ALA A 374 -19.12 15.17 -8.84
N GLY A 375 -17.93 14.86 -9.34
CA GLY A 375 -16.64 15.26 -8.78
C GLY A 375 -16.07 14.33 -7.71
N ALA A 376 -16.87 13.45 -7.11
CA ALA A 376 -16.38 12.45 -6.16
C ALA A 376 -15.62 11.31 -6.89
N LYS A 377 -14.68 10.69 -6.19
CA LYS A 377 -13.87 9.58 -6.69
C LYS A 377 -14.01 8.36 -5.80
N ASN A 378 -13.92 7.17 -6.38
CA ASN A 378 -13.80 5.93 -5.64
C ASN A 378 -12.35 5.41 -5.70
N TYR A 379 -11.94 4.69 -4.66
CA TYR A 379 -10.61 4.12 -4.53
C TYR A 379 -10.68 2.66 -4.13
N THR A 380 -9.61 1.91 -4.44
CA THR A 380 -9.43 0.51 -4.08
C THR A 380 -7.96 0.26 -3.68
N THR A 381 -7.60 -1.00 -3.39
CA THR A 381 -6.24 -1.39 -3.01
C THR A 381 -5.84 -0.78 -1.66
N TYR A 382 -6.51 -1.26 -0.61
CA TYR A 382 -6.23 -0.84 0.76
C TYR A 382 -5.65 -1.99 1.58
N SER A 383 -4.37 -1.90 1.89
CA SER A 383 -3.66 -2.79 2.81
C SER A 383 -3.84 -2.29 4.24
N LEU A 384 -5.07 -2.44 4.80
CA LEU A 384 -5.47 -1.70 6.00
C LEU A 384 -4.78 -2.17 7.29
N TRP A 385 -4.37 -3.43 7.37
CA TRP A 385 -3.59 -3.95 8.50
C TRP A 385 -2.24 -3.24 8.63
N ASP A 386 -1.67 -2.85 7.51
CA ASP A 386 -0.39 -2.19 7.38
C ASP A 386 -0.56 -0.66 7.48
N THR A 387 -1.35 -0.10 6.59
CA THR A 387 -1.38 1.34 6.28
C THR A 387 -2.02 2.21 7.35
N TYR A 388 -2.83 1.65 8.28
CA TYR A 388 -3.39 2.43 9.38
C TYR A 388 -2.31 3.00 10.31
N ARG A 389 -1.10 2.39 10.32
CA ARG A 389 -0.02 2.67 11.28
C ARG A 389 0.75 3.95 10.96
N ALA A 390 1.06 4.22 9.67
CA ALA A 390 1.78 5.43 9.26
C ALA A 390 1.21 6.11 8.02
N LEU A 391 0.77 5.36 7.00
CA LEU A 391 0.34 5.93 5.72
C LEU A 391 -0.91 6.80 5.87
N HIS A 392 -1.98 6.27 6.49
CA HIS A 392 -3.19 7.04 6.73
C HIS A 392 -2.96 8.23 7.69
N PRO A 393 -2.20 8.09 8.80
CA PRO A 393 -1.75 9.24 9.60
C PRO A 393 -1.03 10.31 8.78
N MET A 394 -0.13 9.93 7.87
CA MET A 394 0.55 10.86 6.96
C MET A 394 -0.44 11.54 6.00
N TYR A 395 -1.41 10.81 5.46
CA TYR A 395 -2.43 11.38 4.58
C TYR A 395 -3.28 12.45 5.27
N THR A 396 -3.52 12.34 6.57
CA THR A 396 -4.20 13.40 7.33
C THR A 396 -3.43 14.73 7.33
N LEU A 397 -2.15 14.71 6.98
CA LEU A 397 -1.30 15.91 6.89
C LEU A 397 -1.18 16.41 5.45
N VAL A 398 -0.98 15.51 4.47
CA VAL A 398 -0.55 15.89 3.10
C VAL A 398 -1.51 15.52 1.98
N GLN A 399 -2.60 14.75 2.25
CA GLN A 399 -3.58 14.33 1.24
C GLN A 399 -5.01 14.75 1.58
N THR A 400 -5.17 15.85 2.28
CA THR A 400 -6.44 16.30 2.83
C THR A 400 -7.52 16.59 1.78
N GLU A 401 -7.14 16.85 0.54
CA GLU A 401 -8.06 17.02 -0.60
C GLU A 401 -8.62 15.70 -1.15
N ARG A 402 -7.84 14.59 -1.08
CA ARG A 402 -8.25 13.25 -1.55
C ARG A 402 -8.76 12.35 -0.44
N LEU A 403 -8.27 12.56 0.76
CA LEU A 403 -8.57 11.70 1.91
C LEU A 403 -10.08 11.55 2.17
N PRO A 404 -10.94 12.58 2.05
CA PRO A 404 -12.38 12.41 2.19
C PRO A 404 -12.99 11.39 1.22
N ASP A 405 -12.56 11.39 -0.05
CA ASP A 405 -13.03 10.42 -1.04
C ASP A 405 -12.54 9.01 -0.71
N MET A 406 -11.29 8.85 -0.24
CA MET A 406 -10.74 7.57 0.20
C MET A 406 -11.50 6.99 1.40
N LEU A 407 -11.85 7.83 2.37
CA LEU A 407 -12.62 7.42 3.57
C LEU A 407 -14.08 7.10 3.21
N ASN A 408 -14.70 7.90 2.34
CA ASN A 408 -16.05 7.63 1.85
C ASN A 408 -16.10 6.36 1.00
N ALA A 409 -15.03 6.03 0.25
CA ALA A 409 -14.91 4.75 -0.45
C ALA A 409 -14.97 3.57 0.53
N MET A 410 -14.29 3.62 1.70
CA MET A 410 -14.40 2.58 2.73
C MET A 410 -15.83 2.44 3.30
N ILE A 411 -16.55 3.58 3.44
CA ILE A 411 -17.96 3.56 3.87
C ILE A 411 -18.84 2.88 2.81
N LEU A 412 -18.67 3.22 1.55
CA LEU A 412 -19.37 2.57 0.44
C LEU A 412 -19.05 1.07 0.37
N MET A 413 -17.79 0.69 0.56
CA MET A 413 -17.39 -0.72 0.66
C MET A 413 -18.15 -1.45 1.78
N ALA A 414 -18.24 -0.85 2.96
CA ALA A 414 -18.96 -1.45 4.10
C ALA A 414 -20.47 -1.56 3.86
N GLU A 415 -21.08 -0.64 3.10
CA GLU A 415 -22.49 -0.68 2.72
C GLU A 415 -22.78 -1.74 1.66
N GLN A 416 -21.88 -1.94 0.70
CA GLN A 416 -22.05 -2.80 -0.47
C GLN A 416 -21.53 -4.21 -0.26
N SER A 417 -20.48 -4.37 0.55
CA SER A 417 -19.83 -5.67 0.70
C SER A 417 -20.67 -6.66 1.48
N PRO A 418 -20.93 -7.87 0.95
CA PRO A 418 -21.52 -8.96 1.73
C PRO A 418 -20.57 -9.42 2.86
N ALA A 419 -19.27 -9.16 2.78
CA ALA A 419 -18.30 -9.41 3.84
C ALA A 419 -18.33 -8.35 4.96
N GLY A 420 -19.03 -7.23 4.78
CA GLY A 420 -19.11 -6.11 5.73
C GLY A 420 -17.98 -5.10 5.58
N VAL A 421 -17.45 -4.56 6.69
CA VAL A 421 -16.41 -3.53 6.65
C VAL A 421 -15.13 -4.05 5.99
N PRO A 422 -14.42 -3.18 5.22
CA PRO A 422 -13.23 -3.60 4.48
C PRO A 422 -12.08 -3.99 5.41
N VAL A 423 -11.35 -5.03 4.99
CA VAL A 423 -10.11 -5.55 5.62
C VAL A 423 -8.94 -5.42 4.66
N TRP A 424 -9.05 -6.01 3.47
CA TRP A 424 -8.10 -5.88 2.37
C TRP A 424 -8.82 -5.87 1.01
N PRO A 425 -9.54 -4.79 0.68
CA PRO A 425 -10.31 -4.72 -0.57
C PRO A 425 -9.39 -4.48 -1.77
N LEU A 426 -9.56 -5.29 -2.82
CA LEU A 426 -8.87 -5.19 -4.10
C LEU A 426 -9.88 -5.24 -5.24
N GLN A 427 -10.00 -4.15 -6.00
CA GLN A 427 -10.83 -4.04 -7.21
C GLN A 427 -12.25 -4.64 -7.04
N ALA A 428 -13.02 -4.08 -6.12
CA ALA A 428 -14.40 -4.49 -5.79
C ALA A 428 -14.54 -5.87 -5.14
N VAL A 429 -13.46 -6.48 -4.66
CA VAL A 429 -13.49 -7.78 -3.99
C VAL A 429 -12.80 -7.66 -2.63
N GLU A 430 -13.39 -8.24 -1.58
CA GLU A 430 -12.74 -8.41 -0.29
C GLU A 430 -11.86 -9.67 -0.34
N THR A 431 -10.54 -9.51 -0.24
CA THR A 431 -9.62 -10.65 -0.23
C THR A 431 -9.68 -11.42 1.10
N GLY A 432 -10.08 -10.74 2.17
CA GLY A 432 -10.04 -11.27 3.52
C GLY A 432 -8.61 -11.57 4.01
N CYS A 433 -7.60 -10.99 3.36
CA CYS A 433 -6.23 -11.11 3.79
C CYS A 433 -6.00 -10.34 5.06
N MET A 434 -5.08 -10.81 5.91
CA MET A 434 -4.73 -10.27 7.22
C MET A 434 -5.86 -10.38 8.26
N ILE A 435 -5.54 -10.03 9.48
CA ILE A 435 -6.41 -10.12 10.66
C ILE A 435 -6.99 -8.75 11.02
N GLY A 436 -7.86 -8.70 12.02
CA GLY A 436 -8.51 -7.45 12.43
C GLY A 436 -9.56 -6.94 11.43
N TYR A 437 -9.93 -5.68 11.56
CA TYR A 437 -10.76 -4.90 10.64
C TYR A 437 -10.33 -3.41 10.68
N HIS A 438 -9.06 -3.16 10.34
CA HIS A 438 -8.34 -1.91 10.59
C HIS A 438 -8.77 -0.71 9.76
N SER A 439 -9.82 -0.83 8.96
CA SER A 439 -10.61 0.33 8.55
C SER A 439 -11.21 1.08 9.75
N ALA A 440 -11.39 0.39 10.91
CA ALA A 440 -11.88 1.03 12.14
C ALA A 440 -10.92 2.11 12.67
N PRO A 441 -9.61 1.84 12.94
CA PRO A 441 -8.69 2.89 13.37
C PRO A 441 -8.51 4.00 12.33
N VAL A 442 -8.54 3.72 11.03
CA VAL A 442 -8.44 4.75 9.99
C VAL A 442 -9.60 5.74 10.08
N LEU A 443 -10.84 5.25 10.18
CA LEU A 443 -12.01 6.11 10.30
C LEU A 443 -12.14 6.78 11.68
N ALA A 444 -11.71 6.11 12.74
CA ALA A 444 -11.68 6.69 14.08
C ALA A 444 -10.65 7.82 14.18
N GLU A 445 -9.46 7.64 13.62
CA GLU A 445 -8.44 8.69 13.50
C GLU A 445 -9.00 9.91 12.76
N ALA A 446 -9.60 9.68 11.58
CA ALA A 446 -10.19 10.74 10.78
C ALA A 446 -11.29 11.50 11.54
N CYS A 447 -12.12 10.78 12.31
CA CYS A 447 -13.17 11.34 13.15
C CYS A 447 -12.59 12.20 14.28
N VAL A 448 -11.56 11.72 15.00
CA VAL A 448 -10.88 12.44 16.09
C VAL A 448 -10.17 13.68 15.54
N LYS A 449 -9.53 13.58 14.38
CA LYS A 449 -8.86 14.69 13.69
C LYS A 449 -9.84 15.61 12.96
N LYS A 450 -11.14 15.29 12.94
CA LYS A 450 -12.21 16.07 12.30
C LYS A 450 -11.97 16.32 10.82
N ILE A 451 -11.52 15.31 10.09
CA ILE A 451 -11.38 15.38 8.64
C ILE A 451 -12.75 15.72 8.02
N PRO A 452 -12.86 16.78 7.22
CA PRO A 452 -14.15 17.23 6.69
C PRO A 452 -14.67 16.34 5.54
N ALA A 453 -15.95 16.52 5.18
CA ALA A 453 -16.61 15.89 4.03
C ALA A 453 -16.66 14.35 4.07
N VAL A 454 -16.61 13.74 5.26
CA VAL A 454 -16.81 12.32 5.50
C VAL A 454 -18.18 12.09 6.13
N ASP A 455 -18.90 11.05 5.69
CA ASP A 455 -20.24 10.72 6.24
C ASP A 455 -20.13 9.92 7.55
N TYR A 456 -19.66 10.58 8.61
CA TYR A 456 -19.47 9.95 9.92
C TYR A 456 -20.77 9.40 10.54
N ALA A 457 -21.95 9.86 10.09
CA ALA A 457 -23.22 9.32 10.57
C ALA A 457 -23.41 7.85 10.20
N LYS A 458 -22.81 7.40 9.10
CA LYS A 458 -22.83 6.00 8.65
C LYS A 458 -21.75 5.14 9.29
N VAL A 459 -20.65 5.72 9.76
CA VAL A 459 -19.46 4.96 10.19
C VAL A 459 -19.81 4.08 11.40
N TYR A 460 -20.26 4.67 12.51
CA TYR A 460 -20.47 3.90 13.73
C TYR A 460 -21.45 2.73 13.56
N PRO A 461 -22.65 2.87 12.95
CA PRO A 461 -23.56 1.76 12.74
C PRO A 461 -22.96 0.57 11.97
N LEU A 462 -22.15 0.83 10.94
CA LEU A 462 -21.53 -0.19 10.11
C LEU A 462 -20.40 -0.92 10.86
N TRP A 463 -19.49 -0.18 11.50
CA TRP A 463 -18.38 -0.78 12.23
C TRP A 463 -18.82 -1.45 13.53
N ARG A 464 -19.84 -0.90 14.19
CA ARG A 464 -20.52 -1.56 15.32
C ARG A 464 -21.03 -2.95 14.94
N LYS A 465 -21.65 -3.08 13.77
CA LYS A 465 -22.13 -4.38 13.28
C LYS A 465 -21.01 -5.42 13.23
N ARG A 466 -19.81 -5.04 12.76
CA ARG A 466 -18.63 -5.90 12.77
C ARG A 466 -18.16 -6.20 14.19
N ALA A 467 -18.02 -5.18 15.04
CA ALA A 467 -17.53 -5.33 16.41
C ALA A 467 -18.44 -6.22 17.29
N MET A 468 -19.71 -6.40 16.90
CA MET A 468 -20.72 -7.16 17.67
C MET A 468 -21.10 -8.51 17.04
N VAL A 469 -20.49 -8.93 15.91
CA VAL A 469 -20.78 -10.22 15.29
C VAL A 469 -20.03 -11.34 16.00
N ASP A 470 -20.63 -12.54 16.07
CA ASP A 470 -20.01 -13.73 16.66
C ASP A 470 -19.32 -14.63 15.62
N ASP A 471 -19.86 -14.64 14.41
CA ASP A 471 -19.40 -15.52 13.32
C ASP A 471 -18.39 -14.81 12.42
N TYR A 472 -17.27 -14.38 13.02
CA TYR A 472 -16.16 -13.80 12.27
C TYR A 472 -14.83 -14.11 12.97
N ARG A 473 -14.02 -15.01 12.39
CA ARG A 473 -12.60 -15.25 12.67
C ARG A 473 -12.23 -15.19 14.16
N GLY A 474 -12.98 -15.91 14.99
CA GLY A 474 -12.75 -15.98 16.45
C GLY A 474 -13.35 -14.83 17.27
N LEU A 475 -13.94 -13.79 16.64
CA LEU A 475 -14.47 -12.62 17.36
C LEU A 475 -15.54 -12.98 18.41
N GLY A 476 -16.36 -14.01 18.16
CA GLY A 476 -17.31 -14.51 19.13
C GLY A 476 -16.66 -15.09 20.40
N TYR A 477 -15.52 -15.75 20.29
CA TYR A 477 -14.73 -16.17 21.46
C TYR A 477 -14.17 -14.97 22.20
N TYR A 478 -13.55 -14.04 21.48
CA TYR A 478 -13.01 -12.81 22.04
C TYR A 478 -14.07 -12.04 22.85
N ARG A 479 -15.27 -11.90 22.32
CA ARG A 479 -16.38 -11.20 22.99
C ARG A 479 -16.86 -11.91 24.26
N ARG A 480 -16.93 -13.24 24.25
CA ARG A 480 -17.47 -14.02 25.37
C ARG A 480 -16.45 -14.40 26.45
N LEU A 481 -15.21 -14.72 26.01
CA LEU A 481 -14.16 -15.22 26.90
C LEU A 481 -13.14 -14.15 27.29
N GLY A 482 -13.10 -13.04 26.53
CA GLY A 482 -12.09 -12.00 26.62
C GLY A 482 -10.77 -12.34 25.91
N PHE A 483 -10.73 -13.45 25.17
CA PHE A 483 -9.59 -13.84 24.32
C PHE A 483 -10.05 -14.89 23.31
N ILE A 484 -9.21 -15.18 22.33
CA ILE A 484 -9.44 -16.24 21.36
C ILE A 484 -8.63 -17.47 21.77
N PRO A 485 -9.27 -18.65 21.96
CA PRO A 485 -8.56 -19.89 22.27
C PRO A 485 -7.73 -20.38 21.09
N CYS A 486 -6.45 -20.67 21.31
CA CYS A 486 -5.51 -21.09 20.26
C CYS A 486 -5.66 -22.56 19.85
N ASP A 487 -6.53 -23.32 20.49
CA ASP A 487 -6.96 -24.67 20.07
C ASP A 487 -8.25 -24.67 19.23
N LEU A 488 -8.93 -23.52 19.12
CA LEU A 488 -10.19 -23.37 18.39
C LEU A 488 -10.09 -22.43 17.18
N GLU A 489 -9.12 -21.54 17.18
CA GLU A 489 -8.90 -20.56 16.10
C GLU A 489 -7.40 -20.38 15.86
N ASP A 490 -7.00 -20.25 14.61
CA ASP A 490 -5.64 -19.94 14.22
C ASP A 490 -5.30 -18.45 14.45
N GLU A 491 -4.03 -18.13 14.66
CA GLU A 491 -3.53 -16.75 14.90
C GLU A 491 -4.18 -16.07 16.13
N ALA A 492 -4.51 -16.87 17.13
CA ALA A 492 -5.42 -16.48 18.22
C ALA A 492 -4.88 -15.34 19.07
N VAL A 493 -3.56 -15.29 19.32
CA VAL A 493 -2.94 -14.20 20.10
C VAL A 493 -2.98 -12.90 19.32
N SER A 494 -2.48 -12.90 18.09
CA SER A 494 -2.50 -11.70 17.25
C SER A 494 -3.92 -11.17 17.05
N LYS A 495 -4.89 -12.03 16.71
CA LYS A 495 -6.30 -11.62 16.60
C LYS A 495 -6.87 -11.03 17.89
N THR A 496 -6.48 -11.57 19.05
CA THR A 496 -6.93 -11.02 20.36
C THR A 496 -6.38 -9.59 20.56
N LEU A 497 -5.13 -9.36 20.22
CA LEU A 497 -4.46 -8.06 20.35
C LEU A 497 -5.03 -7.03 19.36
N GLU A 498 -5.21 -7.42 18.10
CA GLU A 498 -5.71 -6.54 17.04
C GLU A 498 -7.20 -6.19 17.27
N TYR A 499 -8.03 -7.13 17.69
CA TYR A 499 -9.42 -6.83 18.06
C TYR A 499 -9.52 -5.91 19.28
N ALA A 500 -8.56 -5.96 20.20
CA ALA A 500 -8.50 -5.03 21.32
C ALA A 500 -8.25 -3.60 20.83
N TYR A 501 -7.40 -3.42 19.83
CA TYR A 501 -7.16 -2.12 19.20
C TYR A 501 -8.33 -1.66 18.31
N ASP A 502 -8.94 -2.58 17.55
CA ASP A 502 -10.17 -2.28 16.80
C ASP A 502 -11.31 -1.82 17.71
N ASP A 503 -11.49 -2.47 18.87
CA ASP A 503 -12.47 -2.04 19.87
C ASP A 503 -12.19 -0.65 20.46
N TRP A 504 -10.92 -0.32 20.69
CA TRP A 504 -10.48 1.04 21.03
C TRP A 504 -10.93 2.04 19.98
N ALA A 505 -10.69 1.73 18.70
CA ALA A 505 -11.08 2.58 17.60
C ALA A 505 -12.60 2.75 17.50
N VAL A 506 -13.36 1.63 17.56
CA VAL A 506 -14.84 1.67 17.50
C VAL A 506 -15.43 2.36 18.73
N ALA A 507 -14.77 2.29 19.90
CA ALA A 507 -15.19 3.06 21.06
C ALA A 507 -15.17 4.58 20.79
N HIS A 508 -14.14 5.08 20.11
CA HIS A 508 -14.07 6.50 19.74
C HIS A 508 -15.17 6.90 18.75
N LEU A 509 -15.51 6.01 17.79
CA LEU A 509 -16.66 6.21 16.91
C LEU A 509 -17.99 6.19 17.66
N ALA A 510 -18.15 5.28 18.65
CA ALA A 510 -19.33 5.23 19.52
C ALA A 510 -19.50 6.52 20.33
N ARG A 511 -18.39 7.02 20.91
CA ARG A 511 -18.39 8.30 21.63
C ARG A 511 -18.83 9.46 20.73
N ALA A 512 -18.29 9.53 19.51
CA ALA A 512 -18.64 10.56 18.53
C ALA A 512 -20.11 10.48 18.10
N ALA A 513 -20.68 9.26 18.05
CA ALA A 513 -22.10 9.01 17.75
C ALA A 513 -23.04 9.17 18.96
N GLY A 514 -22.53 9.46 20.17
CA GLY A 514 -23.31 9.59 21.39
C GLY A 514 -23.78 8.26 22.02
N ALA A 515 -23.22 7.12 21.61
CA ALA A 515 -23.56 5.79 22.12
C ALA A 515 -22.74 5.46 23.39
N HIS A 516 -23.07 6.13 24.50
CA HIS A 516 -22.26 6.12 25.74
C HIS A 516 -22.12 4.75 26.40
N GLU A 517 -23.16 3.94 26.40
CA GLU A 517 -23.14 2.58 27.00
C GLU A 517 -22.20 1.67 26.21
N GLU A 518 -22.31 1.67 24.88
CA GLU A 518 -21.46 0.86 24.01
C GLU A 518 -20.00 1.37 23.98
N TYR A 519 -19.82 2.68 24.12
CA TYR A 519 -18.49 3.28 24.31
C TYR A 519 -17.77 2.64 25.50
N GLN A 520 -18.42 2.55 26.66
CA GLN A 520 -17.82 1.95 27.86
C GLN A 520 -17.56 0.44 27.66
N GLN A 521 -18.52 -0.28 27.08
CA GLN A 521 -18.35 -1.71 26.77
C GLN A 521 -17.14 -1.98 25.87
N LEU A 522 -16.96 -1.18 24.82
CA LEU A 522 -15.85 -1.31 23.88
C LEU A 522 -14.51 -0.95 24.54
N LEU A 523 -14.49 0.10 25.39
CA LEU A 523 -13.31 0.43 26.19
C LEU A 523 -12.88 -0.70 27.11
N ASP A 524 -13.83 -1.36 27.77
CA ASP A 524 -13.53 -2.50 28.64
C ASP A 524 -12.97 -3.67 27.82
N ARG A 525 -13.55 -3.95 26.64
CA ARG A 525 -13.08 -4.98 25.72
C ARG A 525 -11.70 -4.66 25.12
N SER A 526 -11.36 -3.39 24.89
CA SER A 526 -10.05 -3.00 24.36
C SER A 526 -8.89 -3.38 25.32
N ARG A 527 -9.19 -3.75 26.56
CA ARG A 527 -8.22 -4.26 27.55
C ARG A 527 -8.09 -5.79 27.57
N ASN A 528 -8.74 -6.49 26.67
CA ASN A 528 -8.69 -7.95 26.57
C ASN A 528 -7.29 -8.49 26.23
N TYR A 529 -6.38 -7.67 25.73
CA TYR A 529 -4.97 -8.03 25.57
C TYR A 529 -4.35 -8.63 26.85
N LYS A 530 -4.83 -8.23 28.04
CA LYS A 530 -4.36 -8.75 29.34
C LYS A 530 -4.59 -10.25 29.50
N ASN A 531 -5.57 -10.82 28.80
CA ASN A 531 -5.95 -12.22 28.94
C ASN A 531 -5.00 -13.20 28.22
N VAL A 532 -4.18 -12.70 27.29
CA VAL A 532 -3.16 -13.48 26.57
C VAL A 532 -1.73 -13.13 27.01
N PHE A 533 -1.57 -12.28 28.03
CA PHE A 533 -0.28 -11.99 28.64
C PHE A 533 0.00 -13.00 29.77
N ASP A 534 1.10 -13.75 29.66
CA ASP A 534 1.56 -14.67 30.70
C ASP A 534 2.55 -13.95 31.64
N PRO A 535 2.14 -13.56 32.85
CA PRO A 535 2.99 -12.78 33.75
C PRO A 535 4.19 -13.59 34.31
N SER A 536 4.15 -14.91 34.24
CA SER A 536 5.24 -15.76 34.75
C SER A 536 6.50 -15.70 33.87
N ILE A 537 6.33 -15.35 32.58
CA ILE A 537 7.40 -15.27 31.60
C ILE A 537 7.46 -13.89 30.93
N THR A 538 6.50 -13.00 31.20
CA THR A 538 6.36 -11.65 30.63
C THR A 538 6.31 -11.64 29.10
N PHE A 539 5.45 -12.51 28.54
CA PHE A 539 5.19 -12.61 27.09
C PHE A 539 3.72 -12.76 26.78
N MET A 540 3.31 -12.31 25.58
CA MET A 540 2.07 -12.75 24.99
C MET A 540 2.18 -14.21 24.57
N ARG A 541 1.18 -15.02 24.93
CA ARG A 541 1.23 -16.48 24.75
C ARG A 541 -0.16 -17.03 24.41
N GLY A 542 -0.20 -18.05 23.58
CA GLY A 542 -1.43 -18.80 23.29
C GLY A 542 -2.09 -19.36 24.55
N ARG A 543 -3.43 -19.30 24.58
CA ARG A 543 -4.23 -19.80 25.68
C ARG A 543 -5.32 -20.72 25.15
N PHE A 544 -5.48 -21.89 25.74
CA PHE A 544 -6.50 -22.86 25.39
C PHE A 544 -7.89 -22.47 25.92
N ALA A 545 -8.93 -23.10 25.39
CA ALA A 545 -10.33 -22.84 25.83
C ALA A 545 -10.58 -23.11 27.33
N ASP A 546 -9.83 -24.03 27.93
CA ASP A 546 -9.85 -24.31 29.37
C ASP A 546 -9.06 -23.30 30.22
N ARG A 547 -8.52 -22.24 29.56
CA ARG A 547 -7.72 -21.17 30.13
C ARG A 547 -6.27 -21.56 30.53
N SER A 548 -5.80 -22.77 30.25
CA SER A 548 -4.40 -23.12 30.41
C SER A 548 -3.54 -22.49 29.32
N TRP A 549 -2.25 -22.30 29.62
CA TRP A 549 -1.30 -21.76 28.65
C TRP A 549 -0.85 -22.82 27.64
N ALA A 550 -0.80 -22.46 26.38
CA ALA A 550 -0.33 -23.34 25.30
C ALA A 550 1.12 -23.79 25.53
N SER A 551 1.40 -25.06 25.26
CA SER A 551 2.72 -25.67 25.42
C SER A 551 2.95 -26.68 24.28
N PRO A 552 4.18 -26.78 23.74
CA PRO A 552 5.38 -26.05 24.13
C PRO A 552 5.33 -24.56 23.76
N PHE A 553 6.18 -23.74 24.38
CA PHE A 553 6.30 -22.32 24.10
C PHE A 553 7.75 -21.94 23.79
N ASP A 554 7.97 -21.40 22.62
CA ASP A 554 9.21 -20.71 22.21
C ASP A 554 8.82 -19.27 21.81
N PRO A 555 9.40 -18.23 22.44
CA PRO A 555 9.04 -16.85 22.11
C PRO A 555 9.47 -16.41 20.70
N ARG A 556 10.32 -17.19 20.01
CA ARG A 556 10.70 -16.97 18.61
C ARG A 556 9.86 -17.78 17.64
N GLY A 557 9.07 -18.74 18.13
CA GLY A 557 8.18 -19.57 17.31
C GLY A 557 6.89 -18.86 16.93
N MET A 558 6.32 -19.28 15.79
CA MET A 558 5.05 -18.73 15.27
C MET A 558 3.82 -19.26 16.02
N GLY A 559 3.95 -20.28 16.84
CA GLY A 559 2.86 -20.87 17.58
C GLY A 559 3.25 -22.14 18.31
N HIS A 560 2.33 -22.69 19.08
CA HIS A 560 2.55 -23.88 19.90
C HIS A 560 2.58 -25.20 19.10
N SER A 561 2.19 -25.17 17.81
CA SER A 561 2.23 -26.36 16.96
C SER A 561 2.29 -26.01 15.48
N LYS A 562 2.66 -27.00 14.65
CA LYS A 562 2.63 -26.86 13.17
C LYS A 562 1.22 -26.68 12.61
N LYS A 563 0.20 -27.07 13.34
CA LYS A 563 -1.21 -26.97 12.92
C LYS A 563 -1.79 -25.60 13.27
N TRP A 564 -1.44 -25.06 14.42
CA TRP A 564 -2.00 -23.84 14.99
C TRP A 564 -0.90 -22.81 15.17
N ARG A 565 -0.96 -21.73 14.42
CA ARG A 565 -0.15 -20.54 14.65
C ARG A 565 -0.82 -19.68 15.71
N ASP A 566 -0.07 -19.17 16.65
CA ASP A 566 -0.58 -18.25 17.67
C ASP A 566 -0.46 -16.80 17.20
N PHE A 567 0.46 -16.52 16.28
CA PHE A 567 0.85 -15.20 15.80
C PHE A 567 0.72 -15.09 14.28
N THR A 568 0.34 -13.89 13.82
CA THR A 568 0.28 -13.52 12.41
C THR A 568 1.58 -12.81 12.05
N GLU A 569 2.35 -13.36 11.11
CA GLU A 569 3.59 -12.77 10.57
C GLU A 569 4.49 -12.12 11.63
N SER A 570 4.54 -12.75 12.81
CA SER A 570 5.28 -12.28 13.97
C SER A 570 5.53 -13.46 14.91
N ASN A 571 6.28 -13.23 15.95
CA ASN A 571 6.44 -14.15 17.07
C ASN A 571 6.09 -13.45 18.39
N SER A 572 6.26 -14.15 19.50
CA SER A 572 5.88 -13.59 20.79
C SER A 572 6.73 -12.37 21.20
N TRP A 573 7.94 -12.18 20.65
CA TRP A 573 8.73 -10.99 20.93
C TRP A 573 8.08 -9.72 20.38
N GLN A 574 7.67 -9.72 19.10
CA GLN A 574 7.01 -8.58 18.50
C GLN A 574 5.58 -8.41 19.07
N ALA A 575 4.82 -9.52 19.16
CA ALA A 575 3.45 -9.49 19.65
C ALA A 575 3.34 -9.01 21.12
N THR A 576 4.38 -9.21 21.93
CA THR A 576 4.43 -8.70 23.32
C THR A 576 4.39 -7.18 23.37
N PHE A 577 4.70 -6.47 22.29
CA PHE A 577 4.64 -5.01 22.26
C PHE A 577 3.48 -4.48 21.37
N LEU A 578 2.62 -5.36 20.89
CA LEU A 578 1.45 -4.99 20.06
C LEU A 578 0.29 -4.50 20.95
N ASN A 579 0.53 -3.46 21.71
CA ASN A 579 -0.45 -2.69 22.45
C ASN A 579 -0.03 -1.23 22.46
N GLN A 580 -0.71 -0.41 21.66
CA GLN A 580 -0.33 0.98 21.43
C GLN A 580 -1.30 1.98 22.10
N HIS A 581 -2.45 1.52 22.60
CA HIS A 581 -3.50 2.39 23.13
C HIS A 581 -3.58 2.48 24.66
N ASP A 582 -3.13 1.45 25.42
CA ASP A 582 -3.24 1.38 26.89
C ASP A 582 -1.87 1.13 27.56
N LEU A 583 -0.86 1.94 27.19
CA LEU A 583 0.53 1.68 27.54
C LEU A 583 0.83 1.80 29.04
N TYR A 584 0.19 2.73 29.75
CA TYR A 584 0.45 2.90 31.20
C TYR A 584 -0.05 1.73 32.03
N GLU A 585 -1.24 1.19 31.71
CA GLU A 585 -1.71 -0.05 32.33
C GLU A 585 -0.91 -1.27 31.90
N TYR A 586 -0.45 -1.26 30.63
CA TYR A 586 0.35 -2.33 30.07
C TYR A 586 1.72 -2.44 30.75
N MET A 587 2.41 -1.36 30.98
CA MET A 587 3.69 -1.35 31.69
C MET A 587 3.63 -1.96 33.09
N LYS A 588 2.47 -1.86 33.77
CA LYS A 588 2.28 -2.50 35.09
C LYS A 588 2.43 -4.02 35.04
N LEU A 589 2.12 -4.66 33.92
CA LEU A 589 2.26 -6.11 33.73
C LEU A 589 3.72 -6.56 33.74
N PHE A 590 4.67 -5.65 33.46
CA PHE A 590 6.12 -5.91 33.52
C PHE A 590 6.76 -5.50 34.87
N GLY A 591 5.94 -5.15 35.85
CA GLY A 591 6.45 -4.63 37.13
C GLY A 591 6.75 -3.12 37.09
N GLY A 592 6.19 -2.38 36.11
CA GLY A 592 6.33 -0.96 35.94
C GLY A 592 7.29 -0.56 34.81
N GLU A 593 7.55 0.74 34.70
CA GLU A 593 8.34 1.33 33.61
C GLU A 593 9.72 0.68 33.44
N LYS A 594 10.43 0.42 34.54
CA LYS A 594 11.77 -0.19 34.50
C LYS A 594 11.76 -1.58 33.86
N GLY A 595 10.84 -2.46 34.31
CA GLY A 595 10.74 -3.81 33.74
C GLY A 595 10.31 -3.80 32.27
N PHE A 596 9.47 -2.84 31.88
CA PHE A 596 9.07 -2.65 30.49
C PHE A 596 10.24 -2.21 29.62
N VAL A 597 11.05 -1.24 30.08
CA VAL A 597 12.26 -0.79 29.36
C VAL A 597 13.30 -1.89 29.25
N GLU A 598 13.52 -2.68 30.31
CA GLU A 598 14.43 -3.84 30.29
C GLU A 598 13.96 -4.89 29.26
N LYS A 599 12.65 -5.11 29.13
CA LYS A 599 12.10 -6.04 28.13
C LYS A 599 12.28 -5.51 26.71
N LEU A 600 12.07 -4.20 26.48
CA LEU A 600 12.32 -3.54 25.19
C LEU A 600 13.81 -3.61 24.82
N ASP A 601 14.70 -3.30 25.76
CA ASP A 601 16.15 -3.42 25.52
C ASP A 601 16.53 -4.87 25.16
N THR A 602 15.90 -5.84 25.82
CA THR A 602 16.12 -7.27 25.54
C THR A 602 15.68 -7.64 24.13
N LEU A 603 14.52 -7.16 23.66
CA LEU A 603 14.04 -7.37 22.29
C LEU A 603 15.11 -6.97 21.25
N PHE A 604 15.67 -5.76 21.37
CA PHE A 604 16.65 -5.22 20.41
C PHE A 604 18.04 -5.86 20.54
N ASN A 605 18.35 -6.52 21.65
CA ASN A 605 19.66 -7.11 21.93
C ASN A 605 19.69 -8.65 21.85
N GLN A 606 18.59 -9.29 21.53
CA GLN A 606 18.55 -10.74 21.28
C GLN A 606 19.28 -11.13 19.99
N SER A 607 19.50 -12.43 19.78
CA SER A 607 19.87 -12.95 18.47
C SER A 607 18.80 -12.66 17.44
N SER A 608 19.19 -12.27 16.24
CA SER A 608 18.28 -12.08 15.09
C SER A 608 17.91 -13.40 14.40
N GLU A 609 18.38 -14.54 14.92
CA GLU A 609 18.08 -15.85 14.36
C GLU A 609 16.60 -16.21 14.52
N LEU A 610 15.98 -16.63 13.45
CA LEU A 610 14.60 -17.11 13.39
C LEU A 610 14.54 -18.62 13.19
N PRO A 611 13.47 -19.29 13.61
CA PRO A 611 13.21 -20.68 13.25
C PRO A 611 13.16 -20.89 11.73
N PRO A 612 13.56 -22.07 11.21
CA PRO A 612 13.58 -22.33 9.77
C PRO A 612 12.21 -22.27 9.06
N ASP A 613 11.11 -22.28 9.82
CA ASP A 613 9.74 -22.20 9.32
C ASP A 613 9.12 -20.81 9.55
N ALA A 614 9.92 -19.81 9.90
CA ALA A 614 9.48 -18.42 9.95
C ALA A 614 9.08 -17.95 8.54
N PRO A 615 7.99 -17.20 8.41
CA PRO A 615 7.59 -16.63 7.12
C PRO A 615 8.61 -15.58 6.65
N PRO A 616 8.79 -15.41 5.34
CA PRO A 616 9.73 -14.45 4.77
C PRO A 616 9.39 -12.99 5.12
N ASP A 617 8.12 -12.71 5.44
CA ASP A 617 7.65 -11.39 5.88
C ASP A 617 8.38 -10.90 7.15
N ILE A 618 8.88 -11.79 8.01
CA ILE A 618 9.65 -11.43 9.19
C ILE A 618 11.10 -11.12 8.77
N ALA A 619 11.33 -9.92 8.28
CA ALA A 619 12.60 -9.44 7.72
C ALA A 619 13.12 -8.19 8.44
N GLY A 620 14.30 -7.68 8.05
CA GLY A 620 14.87 -6.46 8.63
C GLY A 620 15.14 -6.55 10.14
N MET A 621 15.76 -7.65 10.59
CA MET A 621 15.90 -7.99 12.00
C MET A 621 16.97 -7.18 12.73
N VAL A 622 16.59 -6.60 13.89
CA VAL A 622 17.49 -6.03 14.89
C VAL A 622 17.18 -6.68 16.24
N GLY A 623 17.96 -7.66 16.63
CA GLY A 623 17.54 -8.58 17.68
C GLY A 623 16.28 -9.33 17.24
N GLN A 624 15.22 -9.27 18.03
CA GLN A 624 13.91 -9.80 17.66
C GLN A 624 12.90 -8.69 17.24
N TYR A 625 13.37 -7.47 17.04
CA TYR A 625 12.62 -6.44 16.33
C TYR A 625 12.71 -6.70 14.83
N ALA A 626 11.59 -6.79 14.14
CA ALA A 626 11.50 -7.04 12.70
C ALA A 626 11.02 -5.78 11.99
N HIS A 627 11.93 -5.00 11.38
CA HIS A 627 11.55 -3.76 10.71
C HIS A 627 10.76 -3.99 9.43
N GLY A 628 11.06 -5.08 8.75
CA GLY A 628 10.40 -5.45 7.49
C GLY A 628 8.95 -5.91 7.64
N ASN A 629 8.38 -5.87 8.85
CA ASN A 629 6.96 -6.19 9.04
C ASN A 629 6.29 -5.29 10.09
N GLU A 630 5.04 -4.96 9.87
CA GLU A 630 4.27 -3.90 10.51
C GLU A 630 4.03 -4.04 12.01
N PRO A 631 3.88 -5.24 12.59
CA PRO A 631 3.73 -5.38 14.04
C PRO A 631 4.83 -4.71 14.86
N SER A 632 6.00 -4.47 14.27
CA SER A 632 7.14 -3.85 14.94
C SER A 632 7.18 -2.32 14.83
N HIS A 633 6.51 -1.70 13.87
CA HIS A 633 6.74 -0.31 13.44
C HIS A 633 6.62 0.75 14.55
N HIS A 634 5.77 0.54 15.55
CA HIS A 634 5.60 1.46 16.68
C HIS A 634 6.57 1.19 17.86
N ILE A 635 7.21 0.01 17.90
CA ILE A 635 7.92 -0.49 19.10
C ILE A 635 9.07 0.43 19.51
N ALA A 636 9.85 0.97 18.55
CA ALA A 636 10.97 1.86 18.84
C ALA A 636 10.55 3.16 19.55
N TYR A 637 9.27 3.54 19.45
CA TYR A 637 8.73 4.74 20.07
C TYR A 637 8.17 4.52 21.49
N LEU A 638 8.01 3.28 21.93
CA LEU A 638 7.43 2.94 23.22
C LEU A 638 8.27 3.42 24.43
N TYR A 639 9.56 3.60 24.25
CA TYR A 639 10.45 4.16 25.28
C TYR A 639 10.04 5.55 25.75
N ALA A 640 9.44 6.35 24.87
CA ALA A 640 8.97 7.72 25.22
C ALA A 640 7.86 7.69 26.27
N TYR A 641 6.96 6.68 26.22
CA TYR A 641 5.93 6.50 27.23
C TYR A 641 6.48 6.08 28.60
N ALA A 642 7.59 5.36 28.60
CA ALA A 642 8.29 4.96 29.82
C ALA A 642 9.24 6.06 30.38
N GLY A 643 9.19 7.28 29.82
CA GLY A 643 9.99 8.41 30.29
C GLY A 643 11.47 8.37 29.92
N VAL A 644 11.84 7.59 28.91
CA VAL A 644 13.23 7.50 28.39
C VAL A 644 13.29 7.76 26.88
N PRO A 645 12.78 8.94 26.39
CA PRO A 645 12.68 9.23 24.96
C PRO A 645 14.04 9.26 24.24
N HIS A 646 15.15 9.46 24.93
CA HIS A 646 16.48 9.35 24.34
C HIS A 646 16.75 7.96 23.74
N LYS A 647 16.18 6.89 24.31
CA LYS A 647 16.28 5.53 23.73
C LYS A 647 15.46 5.42 22.44
N THR A 648 14.26 6.02 22.36
CA THR A 648 13.51 6.15 21.10
C THR A 648 14.37 6.82 20.03
N GLN A 649 14.99 7.97 20.36
CA GLN A 649 15.79 8.74 19.42
C GLN A 649 16.96 7.91 18.85
N ALA A 650 17.68 7.19 19.72
CA ALA A 650 18.78 6.34 19.31
C ALA A 650 18.32 5.17 18.40
N ARG A 651 17.21 4.50 18.76
CA ARG A 651 16.70 3.35 17.99
C ARG A 651 16.15 3.80 16.64
N VAL A 652 15.35 4.87 16.61
CA VAL A 652 14.77 5.39 15.36
C VAL A 652 15.88 5.85 14.41
N ARG A 653 16.89 6.61 14.89
CA ARG A 653 18.02 7.02 14.05
C ARG A 653 18.77 5.80 13.48
N MET A 654 19.04 4.78 14.30
CA MET A 654 19.69 3.55 13.86
C MET A 654 18.86 2.84 12.78
N LEU A 655 17.53 2.73 12.94
CA LEU A 655 16.67 2.09 11.96
C LEU A 655 16.63 2.86 10.64
N LEU A 656 16.53 4.20 10.69
CA LEU A 656 16.55 5.06 9.50
C LEU A 656 17.85 4.90 8.68
N GLU A 657 18.98 4.71 9.35
CA GLU A 657 20.28 4.58 8.68
C GLU A 657 20.55 3.13 8.21
N ALA A 658 19.99 2.12 8.88
CA ALA A 658 20.34 0.71 8.65
C ALA A 658 19.33 -0.06 7.78
N MET A 659 18.09 0.43 7.61
CA MET A 659 17.00 -0.31 6.99
C MET A 659 16.55 0.26 5.64
N TYR A 660 17.14 1.38 5.21
CA TYR A 660 16.79 2.05 3.96
C TYR A 660 18.04 2.45 3.19
N HIS A 661 18.16 2.01 1.95
CA HIS A 661 19.33 2.22 1.10
C HIS A 661 18.94 2.71 -0.30
N ASN A 662 19.87 3.41 -0.95
CA ASN A 662 19.70 3.89 -2.33
C ASN A 662 20.20 2.82 -3.32
N ASP A 663 19.55 1.66 -3.32
CA ASP A 663 19.78 0.56 -4.25
C ASP A 663 18.51 -0.27 -4.45
N PRO A 664 18.43 -1.17 -5.44
CA PRO A 664 17.22 -1.96 -5.70
C PRO A 664 16.74 -2.81 -4.53
N ASP A 665 17.64 -3.34 -3.70
CA ASP A 665 17.35 -4.07 -2.44
C ASP A 665 17.35 -3.11 -1.23
N GLY A 666 16.89 -1.88 -1.43
CA GLY A 666 16.98 -0.80 -0.45
C GLY A 666 15.89 -0.76 0.60
N LEU A 667 15.00 -1.75 0.67
CA LEU A 667 13.93 -1.89 1.66
C LEU A 667 14.12 -3.14 2.51
N ALA A 668 13.83 -3.04 3.80
CA ALA A 668 14.05 -4.14 4.74
C ALA A 668 13.03 -5.29 4.64
N GLY A 669 12.00 -5.16 3.85
CA GLY A 669 10.90 -6.10 3.62
C GLY A 669 9.91 -5.53 2.63
N ASN A 670 8.69 -6.08 2.60
CA ASN A 670 7.62 -5.62 1.74
C ASN A 670 7.35 -4.12 1.92
N GLU A 671 7.11 -3.42 0.82
CA GLU A 671 6.78 -1.99 0.86
C GLU A 671 5.36 -1.75 1.42
N ASP A 672 4.45 -2.69 1.19
CA ASP A 672 3.07 -2.78 1.68
C ASP A 672 2.23 -1.54 1.42
N CYS A 673 2.07 -1.25 0.11
CA CYS A 673 1.18 -0.20 -0.39
C CYS A 673 1.43 1.17 0.25
N GLY A 674 2.69 1.50 0.53
CA GLY A 674 3.09 2.79 1.09
C GLY A 674 3.39 2.79 2.58
N GLN A 675 3.15 1.71 3.32
CA GLN A 675 3.33 1.71 4.77
C GLN A 675 4.80 1.78 5.20
N MET A 676 5.68 0.96 4.61
CA MET A 676 7.12 0.99 4.90
C MET A 676 7.72 2.36 4.60
N SER A 677 7.33 2.92 3.46
CA SER A 677 7.74 4.26 3.01
C SER A 677 7.20 5.37 3.93
N ALA A 678 5.94 5.30 4.36
CA ALA A 678 5.34 6.28 5.26
C ALA A 678 5.97 6.24 6.66
N TRP A 679 6.37 5.06 7.14
CA TRP A 679 7.14 4.94 8.38
C TRP A 679 8.47 5.70 8.27
N TYR A 680 9.20 5.48 7.15
CA TYR A 680 10.44 6.22 6.89
C TYR A 680 10.21 7.73 6.85
N ILE A 681 9.23 8.19 6.08
CA ILE A 681 8.92 9.62 5.93
C ILE A 681 8.66 10.27 7.29
N MET A 682 7.71 9.73 8.05
CA MET A 682 7.33 10.32 9.34
C MET A 682 8.49 10.27 10.33
N SER A 683 9.20 9.16 10.42
CA SER A 683 10.35 8.99 11.32
C SER A 683 11.52 9.89 10.93
N ALA A 684 11.81 10.05 9.62
CA ALA A 684 12.85 10.95 9.11
C ALA A 684 12.50 12.45 9.34
N LEU A 685 11.20 12.79 9.34
CA LEU A 685 10.71 14.12 9.76
C LEU A 685 10.86 14.34 11.27
N GLY A 686 11.10 13.28 12.05
CA GLY A 686 11.35 13.34 13.49
C GLY A 686 10.14 13.08 14.38
N PHE A 687 9.05 12.45 13.88
CA PHE A 687 7.88 12.07 14.68
C PHE A 687 7.14 10.87 14.12
N TYR A 688 6.29 10.23 14.92
CA TYR A 688 5.50 9.07 14.53
C TYR A 688 4.18 8.99 15.32
N ALA A 689 3.13 8.45 14.70
CA ALA A 689 1.83 8.21 15.34
C ALA A 689 1.81 6.79 15.94
N VAL A 690 2.14 6.63 17.23
CA VAL A 690 2.11 5.32 17.91
C VAL A 690 0.70 4.78 18.02
N ASP A 691 -0.23 5.61 18.44
CA ASP A 691 -1.68 5.36 18.42
C ASP A 691 -2.36 6.39 17.51
N PRO A 692 -2.58 6.07 16.23
CA PRO A 692 -3.22 6.99 15.28
C PRO A 692 -4.59 7.52 15.75
N VAL A 693 -5.38 6.66 16.41
CA VAL A 693 -6.72 7.03 16.90
C VAL A 693 -6.67 8.14 17.96
N SER A 694 -5.57 8.23 18.72
CA SER A 694 -5.39 9.31 19.70
C SER A 694 -5.21 10.70 19.06
N GLY A 695 -4.80 10.75 17.79
CA GLY A 695 -4.43 11.99 17.09
C GLY A 695 -3.16 12.65 17.62
N ASN A 696 -2.28 11.89 18.28
CA ASN A 696 -1.02 12.36 18.84
C ASN A 696 0.18 11.79 18.09
N TYR A 697 1.29 12.53 18.13
CA TYR A 697 2.56 12.16 17.54
C TYR A 697 3.67 12.21 18.57
N VAL A 698 4.56 11.23 18.55
CA VAL A 698 5.70 11.11 19.45
C VAL A 698 6.97 11.56 18.74
N PHE A 699 7.80 12.38 19.37
CA PHE A 699 9.08 12.77 18.79
C PHE A 699 10.07 11.59 18.72
N GLY A 700 10.70 11.47 17.55
CA GLY A 700 11.84 10.61 17.29
C GLY A 700 13.14 11.39 17.20
N SER A 701 13.96 11.08 16.18
CA SER A 701 15.21 11.78 15.86
C SER A 701 15.17 12.22 14.39
N PRO A 702 15.02 13.51 14.09
CA PRO A 702 14.91 14.00 12.72
C PRO A 702 16.18 13.71 11.93
N LEU A 703 16.02 13.22 10.68
CA LEU A 703 17.14 12.86 9.82
C LEU A 703 17.69 14.07 9.04
N PHE A 704 16.85 15.08 8.78
CA PHE A 704 17.15 16.23 7.93
C PHE A 704 17.43 17.48 8.75
N ASP A 705 18.25 18.40 8.19
CA ASP A 705 18.53 19.69 8.81
C ASP A 705 17.27 20.56 8.88
N ARG A 706 16.42 20.44 7.85
CA ARG A 706 15.14 21.11 7.78
C ARG A 706 14.15 20.32 6.95
N ALA A 707 12.90 20.30 7.39
CA ALA A 707 11.75 19.85 6.62
C ALA A 707 10.63 20.89 6.69
N THR A 708 9.90 21.05 5.58
CA THR A 708 8.74 21.94 5.49
C THR A 708 7.55 21.17 4.94
N ILE A 709 6.46 21.14 5.69
CA ILE A 709 5.22 20.46 5.32
C ILE A 709 4.18 21.53 4.98
N ALA A 710 3.69 21.51 3.74
CA ALA A 710 2.57 22.36 3.31
C ALA A 710 1.26 21.75 3.83
N LEU A 711 0.55 22.49 4.68
CA LEU A 711 -0.73 22.05 5.25
C LEU A 711 -1.91 22.53 4.40
N ALA A 712 -2.98 21.74 4.39
CA ALA A 712 -4.18 22.03 3.58
C ALA A 712 -4.84 23.39 3.83
N ASN A 713 -4.67 23.95 5.02
CA ASN A 713 -5.21 25.26 5.37
C ASN A 713 -4.33 26.44 4.90
N GLY A 714 -3.33 26.17 4.05
CA GLY A 714 -2.38 27.16 3.53
C GLY A 714 -1.27 27.56 4.50
N LYS A 715 -1.22 26.96 5.69
CA LYS A 715 -0.12 27.12 6.64
C LYS A 715 1.01 26.16 6.36
N THR A 716 2.13 26.35 7.02
CA THR A 716 3.28 25.45 6.95
C THR A 716 3.71 25.00 8.33
N LEU A 717 4.12 23.76 8.45
CA LEU A 717 4.88 23.26 9.59
C LEU A 717 6.34 23.14 9.15
N VAL A 718 7.23 23.81 9.87
CA VAL A 718 8.67 23.70 9.67
C VAL A 718 9.27 22.90 10.83
N ILE A 719 10.04 21.88 10.51
CA ILE A 719 10.85 21.13 11.48
C ILE A 719 12.30 21.42 11.15
N GLN A 720 13.03 21.98 12.12
CA GLN A 720 14.44 22.33 11.95
C GLN A 720 15.28 21.64 13.02
N ALA A 721 16.33 20.94 12.59
CA ALA A 721 17.28 20.28 13.48
C ALA A 721 18.63 20.98 13.40
N GLN A 722 19.02 21.67 14.48
CA GLN A 722 20.33 22.30 14.60
C GLN A 722 21.36 21.31 15.15
N GLU A 723 22.60 21.43 14.72
CA GLU A 723 23.71 20.52 15.12
C GLU A 723 23.37 19.05 14.76
N ASN A 724 22.62 18.83 13.67
CA ASN A 724 22.23 17.49 13.22
C ASN A 724 23.39 16.82 12.49
N ALA A 725 23.80 15.65 12.99
CA ALA A 725 24.85 14.83 12.40
C ALA A 725 24.57 13.34 12.66
N PRO A 726 25.17 12.40 11.91
CA PRO A 726 24.95 10.97 12.12
C PRO A 726 25.23 10.49 13.54
N ASP A 727 26.21 11.09 14.22
CA ASP A 727 26.61 10.80 15.61
C ASP A 727 25.87 11.68 16.66
N GLN A 728 24.89 12.47 16.23
CA GLN A 728 24.11 13.36 17.11
C GLN A 728 22.60 13.04 17.07
N PRO A 729 22.18 11.83 17.48
CA PRO A 729 20.79 11.40 17.38
C PRO A 729 19.89 11.97 18.49
N TYR A 730 20.45 12.58 19.54
CA TYR A 730 19.69 12.92 20.74
C TYR A 730 19.19 14.35 20.76
N VAL A 731 17.90 14.53 21.01
CA VAL A 731 17.27 15.83 21.19
C VAL A 731 17.72 16.44 22.54
N GLN A 732 18.41 17.58 22.49
CA GLN A 732 18.86 18.32 23.67
C GLN A 732 17.79 19.31 24.16
N SER A 733 17.08 19.96 23.24
CA SER A 733 15.98 20.87 23.56
C SER A 733 15.06 21.03 22.35
N VAL A 734 13.81 21.38 22.61
CA VAL A 734 12.82 21.73 21.59
C VAL A 734 12.24 23.11 21.89
N THR A 735 12.05 23.91 20.86
CA THR A 735 11.18 25.10 20.93
C THR A 735 10.09 24.99 19.85
N TRP A 736 8.90 25.50 20.16
CA TRP A 736 7.80 25.69 19.21
C TRP A 736 7.49 27.18 19.09
N ASP A 737 7.68 27.75 17.90
CA ASP A 737 7.60 29.18 17.64
C ASP A 737 8.44 30.03 18.65
N GLY A 738 9.66 29.55 18.90
CA GLY A 738 10.62 30.19 19.82
C GLY A 738 10.33 30.02 21.32
N LYS A 739 9.25 29.32 21.70
CA LYS A 739 8.93 29.03 23.11
C LYS A 739 9.44 27.63 23.47
N PRO A 740 10.04 27.47 24.68
CA PRO A 740 10.47 26.16 25.17
C PRO A 740 9.32 25.15 25.14
N TYR A 741 9.61 23.93 24.67
CA TYR A 741 8.67 22.81 24.57
C TYR A 741 9.28 21.57 25.22
N THR A 742 8.74 21.13 26.35
CA THR A 742 9.32 20.07 27.18
C THR A 742 8.77 18.68 26.87
N LYS A 743 7.60 18.60 26.21
CA LYS A 743 6.93 17.34 25.93
C LYS A 743 7.64 16.54 24.85
N SER A 744 7.67 15.21 25.03
CA SER A 744 8.14 14.26 24.01
C SER A 744 7.10 13.93 22.93
N TRP A 745 6.00 14.66 22.87
CA TRP A 745 4.87 14.45 21.97
C TRP A 745 4.13 15.75 21.64
N PHE A 746 3.28 15.71 20.62
CA PHE A 746 2.38 16.81 20.26
C PHE A 746 1.12 16.27 19.57
N SER A 747 0.05 17.08 19.52
CA SER A 747 -1.22 16.67 18.92
C SER A 747 -1.36 17.13 17.46
N HIS A 748 -2.24 16.46 16.71
CA HIS A 748 -2.63 16.88 15.36
C HIS A 748 -3.22 18.31 15.35
N ALA A 749 -3.96 18.68 16.38
CA ALA A 749 -4.51 20.03 16.51
C ALA A 749 -3.41 21.12 16.61
N GLN A 750 -2.24 20.80 17.18
CA GLN A 750 -1.09 21.71 17.20
C GLN A 750 -0.45 21.81 15.81
N ILE A 751 -0.25 20.69 15.10
CA ILE A 751 0.23 20.70 13.71
C ILE A 751 -0.66 21.56 12.83
N ALA A 752 -1.98 21.42 12.93
CA ALA A 752 -2.93 22.17 12.12
C ALA A 752 -2.82 23.70 12.28
N GLN A 753 -2.16 24.19 13.33
CA GLN A 753 -1.85 25.63 13.47
C GLN A 753 -0.63 26.06 12.64
N GLY A 754 0.17 25.10 12.14
CA GLY A 754 1.47 25.38 11.54
C GLY A 754 2.49 25.80 12.59
N GLY A 755 3.57 26.44 12.15
CA GLY A 755 4.61 26.98 13.03
C GLY A 755 5.98 26.34 12.79
N THR A 756 6.92 26.64 13.67
CA THR A 756 8.30 26.13 13.59
C THR A 756 8.67 25.35 14.84
N ILE A 757 8.97 24.08 14.66
CA ILE A 757 9.59 23.22 15.67
C ILE A 757 11.10 23.27 15.43
N LEU A 758 11.84 23.80 16.41
CA LEU A 758 13.29 23.80 16.39
C LEU A 758 13.81 22.81 17.42
N MET A 759 14.54 21.81 16.95
CA MET A 759 15.23 20.82 17.78
C MET A 759 16.74 21.10 17.76
N ARG A 760 17.35 21.16 18.93
CA ARG A 760 18.81 21.15 19.06
C ARG A 760 19.24 19.71 19.31
N MET A 761 20.12 19.20 18.46
CA MET A 761 20.60 17.82 18.51
C MET A 761 21.94 17.74 19.27
N GLY A 762 22.34 16.54 19.68
CA GLY A 762 23.64 16.33 20.35
C GLY A 762 24.03 14.86 20.41
N ALA A 763 25.30 14.61 20.70
CA ALA A 763 25.91 13.28 20.75
C ALA A 763 25.66 12.51 22.06
N GLN A 764 25.22 13.20 23.13
CA GLN A 764 24.97 12.57 24.42
C GLN A 764 23.49 12.50 24.74
N PRO A 765 23.00 11.41 25.32
CA PRO A 765 21.62 11.28 25.76
C PRO A 765 21.20 12.44 26.68
N ASN A 766 20.05 13.04 26.41
CA ASN A 766 19.40 13.95 27.34
C ASN A 766 18.28 13.19 28.07
N GLU A 767 18.58 12.78 29.31
CA GLU A 767 17.67 11.98 30.13
C GLU A 767 16.52 12.82 30.73
N SER A 768 16.57 14.15 30.65
CA SER A 768 15.56 15.03 31.23
C SER A 768 14.46 15.43 30.23
N PHE A 769 14.78 15.49 28.93
CA PHE A 769 13.80 15.89 27.92
C PHE A 769 12.65 14.88 27.84
N GLY A 770 11.40 15.33 28.03
CA GLY A 770 10.19 14.50 27.93
C GLY A 770 10.09 13.38 28.98
N ALA A 771 10.92 13.40 30.04
CA ALA A 771 10.95 12.34 31.03
C ALA A 771 9.91 12.53 32.16
N ALA A 772 9.53 13.77 32.47
CA ALA A 772 8.52 14.07 33.48
C ALA A 772 7.15 13.50 33.06
N ALA A 773 6.34 13.05 34.02
CA ALA A 773 5.08 12.36 33.74
C ALA A 773 4.11 13.21 32.87
N GLU A 774 4.07 14.52 33.09
CA GLU A 774 3.26 15.49 32.34
C GLU A 774 3.78 15.78 30.91
N ASP A 775 5.03 15.42 30.63
CA ASP A 775 5.69 15.62 29.35
C ASP A 775 5.69 14.35 28.47
N ARG A 776 5.25 13.22 29.01
CA ARG A 776 5.13 11.95 28.27
C ARG A 776 3.90 11.91 27.38
N PRO A 777 3.91 11.09 26.29
CA PRO A 777 2.73 10.95 25.44
C PRO A 777 1.53 10.42 26.23
N PRO A 778 0.31 10.93 25.99
CA PRO A 778 -0.90 10.40 26.63
C PRO A 778 -1.21 9.00 26.08
N SER A 779 -1.84 8.16 26.91
CA SER A 779 -2.32 6.84 26.54
C SER A 779 -3.62 6.55 27.28
N PHE A 780 -4.60 5.97 26.60
CA PHE A 780 -5.91 5.61 27.14
C PHE A 780 -6.60 6.77 27.91
N GLY A 781 -6.78 7.94 27.28
CA GLY A 781 -7.36 9.11 27.94
C GLY A 781 -8.46 9.81 27.14
#